data_679dc84ef78a4eb4f415183701feaffb
#
_entry.id   679dc84ef78a4eb4f415183701feaffb
#
_cell.length_a   1.000
_cell.length_b   1.000
_cell.length_c   1.000
_cell.angle_alpha   90.00
_cell.angle_beta   90.00
_cell.angle_gamma   90.00
#
_symmetry.space_group_name_H-M   'P 1'
#
loop_
_entity.id
_entity.type
_entity.pdbx_description
1 polymer ?
#
loop_
_entity_poly.entity_id
_entity_poly.type
_entity_poly.pdbx_seq_one_letter_code
_entity_poly.pdbx_strand_id
1 'polypeptide(L)'
;MEEVIVPEGKEQQEKYDGSSIQVLEGLEAVRKRPAMYIGDISLKGLHHLVYEVVDNSIDEALAGFCDEIAVHINEDNSITVQDNGRGIPVDMHPKEHKSALEVVMTVLHAGGKFNKDSYKVSGGLHGVGVSCVNALSTKMHVEVYRDGQIHSQDYEKGKPLAPVHVISEAEATGNWEQRKTGTFVQFWPDDTIFTETVYHWEILANRMRELAFLNAGIKIVLKDKRVVDAEGNCKRETFYSEKGLSEFVRYIDGTRTPLISEVIHLNTDKYGTPVEVAMIYNTDFNENVHSYVNNINTIEGGTHVAGFRAALTRVMKKYAEDSKMLEKAKLKDKDGNSTIDPNDFREGLTAVISVKVAEPQFEGQTKTKLGNSEVAGMVSSAVAEALQNYLEEHPDDAKKIVEKVILAAQARIAARNARQSVLRKSPLSGGGLPGKLADCVSKDAAECELFLVEGDSAGGTAKTGRDRVHQAILPLRGKILNVEKAMEHKVFESEEVRNIFTALGITFGTEEDPKALNLSKIRYHKVIIMADADVDGAHIATLIMTLFFRHMKEVIEQGHLYIACAPLYKCSKGNYSEYCWNDQQRFDFIQKYGAGDEKAIKTQRYKGLGEMSDEQLWETTMDPARRMLKQVTIENAAEADRIIAMLMGDDVAPRREFIEENATYANIDA
;
A
#
# COMPACT_ATOMS: atom_id res chain seq x y z
N MET A 1 -0.90 -34.29 -62.86
CA MET A 1 -1.53 -34.54 -61.55
C MET A 1 -0.42 -34.93 -60.60
N GLU A 2 0.11 -33.94 -59.89
CA GLU A 2 1.13 -34.14 -58.83
C GLU A 2 0.37 -34.15 -57.49
N GLU A 3 0.47 -35.26 -56.77
CA GLU A 3 -0.07 -35.42 -55.43
C GLU A 3 0.78 -34.59 -54.46
N VAL A 4 0.11 -33.62 -53.79
CA VAL A 4 0.69 -32.88 -52.67
C VAL A 4 0.57 -33.75 -51.42
N ILE A 5 1.70 -34.27 -50.94
CA ILE A 5 1.80 -34.97 -49.66
C ILE A 5 1.81 -33.92 -48.55
N VAL A 6 0.73 -33.86 -47.77
CA VAL A 6 0.62 -33.09 -46.51
C VAL A 6 1.23 -33.96 -45.41
N PRO A 7 2.23 -33.49 -44.63
CA PRO A 7 2.70 -34.26 -43.49
C PRO A 7 1.70 -34.15 -42.34
N GLU A 8 1.11 -35.29 -41.96
CA GLU A 8 0.37 -35.44 -40.70
C GLU A 8 1.29 -35.25 -39.52
N GLY A 9 1.31 -34.03 -38.95
CA GLY A 9 1.82 -33.78 -37.63
C GLY A 9 0.86 -34.32 -36.60
N LYS A 10 1.09 -35.51 -36.05
CA LYS A 10 0.41 -35.97 -34.84
C LYS A 10 0.86 -35.11 -33.68
N GLU A 11 0.06 -34.14 -33.27
CA GLU A 11 0.07 -33.62 -31.91
C GLU A 11 -0.29 -34.79 -30.98
N GLN A 12 0.71 -35.31 -30.27
CA GLN A 12 0.47 -36.20 -29.14
C GLN A 12 -0.20 -35.32 -28.05
N GLN A 13 -1.52 -35.39 -27.97
CA GLN A 13 -2.24 -34.96 -26.76
C GLN A 13 -1.69 -35.78 -25.61
N GLU A 14 -0.93 -35.15 -24.74
CA GLU A 14 -0.53 -35.73 -23.45
C GLU A 14 -1.80 -36.17 -22.73
N LYS A 15 -1.91 -37.45 -22.46
CA LYS A 15 -3.04 -37.99 -21.72
C LYS A 15 -3.04 -37.40 -20.32
N TYR A 16 -4.07 -36.65 -19.97
CA TYR A 16 -4.34 -36.21 -18.62
C TYR A 16 -4.81 -37.43 -17.80
N ASP A 17 -3.90 -38.06 -17.07
CA ASP A 17 -4.15 -39.20 -16.19
C ASP A 17 -3.47 -39.03 -14.85
N GLY A 18 -3.52 -40.02 -13.96
CA GLY A 18 -2.96 -39.96 -12.64
C GLY A 18 -1.45 -39.65 -12.60
N SER A 19 -0.71 -39.89 -13.69
CA SER A 19 0.71 -39.56 -13.81
C SER A 19 0.98 -38.09 -14.08
N SER A 20 -0.03 -37.35 -14.58
CA SER A 20 0.04 -35.91 -14.80
C SER A 20 -0.22 -35.09 -13.51
N ILE A 21 -0.65 -35.72 -12.42
CA ILE A 21 -0.86 -35.09 -11.11
C ILE A 21 0.45 -35.09 -10.35
N GLN A 22 1.07 -33.90 -10.21
CA GLN A 22 2.29 -33.70 -9.42
C GLN A 22 1.92 -33.36 -7.98
N VAL A 23 2.43 -34.15 -7.03
CA VAL A 23 2.38 -33.81 -5.60
C VAL A 23 3.66 -33.04 -5.27
N LEU A 24 3.52 -31.81 -4.81
CA LEU A 24 4.65 -30.98 -4.36
C LEU A 24 4.72 -31.04 -2.83
N GLU A 25 5.84 -31.45 -2.31
CA GLU A 25 6.05 -31.58 -0.86
C GLU A 25 7.01 -30.49 -0.34
N GLY A 26 6.71 -29.99 0.87
CA GLY A 26 7.60 -29.10 1.62
C GLY A 26 7.93 -27.79 0.87
N LEU A 27 9.18 -27.35 0.97
CA LEU A 27 9.66 -26.08 0.43
C LEU A 27 9.74 -26.03 -1.10
N GLU A 28 9.69 -27.17 -1.79
CA GLU A 28 9.62 -27.19 -3.26
C GLU A 28 8.30 -26.61 -3.77
N ALA A 29 7.20 -26.81 -3.02
CA ALA A 29 5.91 -26.19 -3.35
C ALA A 29 5.99 -24.66 -3.31
N VAL A 30 6.70 -24.11 -2.31
CA VAL A 30 6.93 -22.65 -2.17
C VAL A 30 7.71 -22.11 -3.37
N ARG A 31 8.77 -22.76 -3.78
CA ARG A 31 9.60 -22.34 -4.92
C ARG A 31 8.85 -22.40 -6.27
N LYS A 32 8.00 -23.41 -6.45
CA LYS A 32 7.19 -23.55 -7.68
C LYS A 32 6.00 -22.59 -7.76
N ARG A 33 5.43 -22.19 -6.62
CA ARG A 33 4.27 -21.30 -6.53
C ARG A 33 4.46 -20.22 -5.46
N PRO A 34 5.49 -19.37 -5.56
CA PRO A 34 5.85 -18.40 -4.52
C PRO A 34 4.70 -17.43 -4.22
N ALA A 35 3.96 -16.98 -5.23
CA ALA A 35 2.85 -16.06 -5.06
C ALA A 35 1.73 -16.58 -4.15
N MET A 36 1.55 -17.91 -4.00
CA MET A 36 0.59 -18.48 -3.05
C MET A 36 0.98 -18.23 -1.59
N TYR A 37 2.27 -18.02 -1.29
CA TYR A 37 2.80 -17.87 0.08
C TYR A 37 3.13 -16.43 0.43
N ILE A 38 3.66 -15.65 -0.53
CA ILE A 38 4.09 -14.26 -0.32
C ILE A 38 3.27 -13.24 -1.11
N GLY A 39 2.23 -13.69 -1.83
CA GLY A 39 1.27 -12.86 -2.56
C GLY A 39 1.75 -12.39 -3.93
N ASP A 40 3.06 -12.12 -4.09
CA ASP A 40 3.64 -11.56 -5.32
C ASP A 40 5.13 -11.94 -5.44
N ILE A 41 5.70 -11.86 -6.64
CA ILE A 41 7.13 -12.08 -6.92
C ILE A 41 7.83 -10.80 -7.42
N SER A 42 7.12 -9.69 -7.43
CA SER A 42 7.65 -8.36 -7.74
C SER A 42 8.27 -7.68 -6.51
N LEU A 43 8.48 -6.39 -6.59
CA LEU A 43 8.99 -5.55 -5.50
C LEU A 43 8.25 -5.77 -4.17
N LYS A 44 6.92 -5.91 -4.21
CA LYS A 44 6.11 -6.13 -3.01
C LYS A 44 6.43 -7.46 -2.33
N GLY A 45 6.51 -8.54 -3.09
CA GLY A 45 6.89 -9.87 -2.57
C GLY A 45 8.32 -9.91 -2.05
N LEU A 46 9.26 -9.19 -2.71
CA LEU A 46 10.63 -9.06 -2.24
C LEU A 46 10.70 -8.45 -0.82
N HIS A 47 10.02 -7.32 -0.60
CA HIS A 47 10.00 -6.65 0.71
C HIS A 47 9.24 -7.46 1.76
N HIS A 48 8.26 -8.28 1.34
CA HIS A 48 7.53 -9.16 2.25
C HIS A 48 8.43 -10.20 2.92
N LEU A 49 9.52 -10.65 2.25
CA LEU A 49 10.52 -11.52 2.90
C LEU A 49 11.12 -10.88 4.14
N VAL A 50 11.42 -9.57 4.08
CA VAL A 50 11.96 -8.82 5.23
C VAL A 50 10.90 -8.75 6.34
N TYR A 51 9.64 -8.48 5.97
CA TYR A 51 8.55 -8.39 6.94
C TYR A 51 8.35 -9.69 7.70
N GLU A 52 8.40 -10.85 7.03
CA GLU A 52 8.25 -12.16 7.69
C GLU A 52 9.35 -12.43 8.73
N VAL A 53 10.58 -11.97 8.50
CA VAL A 53 11.67 -12.13 9.48
C VAL A 53 11.55 -11.11 10.61
N VAL A 54 11.25 -9.85 10.31
CA VAL A 54 11.06 -8.78 11.33
C VAL A 54 9.85 -9.09 12.21
N ASP A 55 8.75 -9.57 11.64
CA ASP A 55 7.53 -9.91 12.39
C ASP A 55 7.80 -11.03 13.41
N ASN A 56 8.78 -11.92 13.18
CA ASN A 56 9.21 -12.89 14.19
C ASN A 56 9.89 -12.21 15.39
N SER A 57 10.73 -11.21 15.16
CA SER A 57 11.35 -10.42 16.22
C SER A 57 10.30 -9.56 16.96
N ILE A 58 9.31 -9.02 16.25
CA ILE A 58 8.17 -8.32 16.86
C ILE A 58 7.31 -9.27 17.72
N ASP A 59 7.12 -10.53 17.31
CA ASP A 59 6.41 -11.52 18.13
C ASP A 59 7.15 -11.82 19.44
N GLU A 60 8.51 -11.84 19.43
CA GLU A 60 9.33 -11.92 20.65
C GLU A 60 9.14 -10.67 21.53
N ALA A 61 9.00 -9.48 20.91
CA ALA A 61 8.75 -8.25 21.64
C ALA A 61 7.33 -8.22 22.25
N LEU A 62 6.32 -8.70 21.53
CA LEU A 62 4.95 -8.87 22.05
C LEU A 62 4.88 -9.86 23.22
N ALA A 63 5.78 -10.85 23.20
CA ALA A 63 5.94 -11.80 24.32
C ALA A 63 6.74 -11.20 25.50
N GLY A 64 7.28 -9.99 25.38
CA GLY A 64 8.04 -9.27 26.42
C GLY A 64 9.52 -9.62 26.51
N PHE A 65 10.10 -10.24 25.47
CA PHE A 65 11.48 -10.74 25.51
C PHE A 65 12.43 -10.00 24.56
N CYS A 66 11.94 -9.08 23.73
CA CYS A 66 12.74 -8.31 22.79
C CYS A 66 12.40 -6.84 22.89
N ASP A 67 13.40 -5.96 22.91
CA ASP A 67 13.27 -4.51 22.92
C ASP A 67 14.14 -3.79 21.87
N GLU A 68 15.02 -4.53 21.18
CA GLU A 68 15.86 -3.99 20.12
C GLU A 68 15.93 -4.94 18.90
N ILE A 69 15.63 -4.36 17.72
CA ILE A 69 15.70 -5.04 16.43
C ILE A 69 16.60 -4.23 15.50
N ALA A 70 17.58 -4.88 14.86
CA ALA A 70 18.44 -4.27 13.86
C ALA A 70 18.16 -4.89 12.47
N VAL A 71 17.91 -4.06 11.48
CA VAL A 71 17.66 -4.46 10.08
C VAL A 71 18.72 -3.80 9.20
N HIS A 72 19.48 -4.58 8.43
CA HIS A 72 20.50 -4.04 7.54
C HIS A 72 20.26 -4.47 6.10
N ILE A 73 20.31 -3.51 5.19
CA ILE A 73 20.49 -3.77 3.76
C ILE A 73 22.00 -3.80 3.53
N ASN A 74 22.55 -4.95 3.20
CA ASN A 74 23.99 -5.12 3.03
C ASN A 74 24.46 -4.68 1.64
N GLU A 75 25.79 -4.50 1.46
CA GLU A 75 26.39 -4.06 0.19
C GLU A 75 26.08 -5.00 -0.98
N ASP A 76 26.00 -6.31 -0.70
CA ASP A 76 25.64 -7.35 -1.67
C ASP A 76 24.11 -7.49 -1.85
N ASN A 77 23.34 -6.54 -1.32
CA ASN A 77 21.88 -6.50 -1.34
C ASN A 77 21.21 -7.68 -0.62
N SER A 78 21.93 -8.39 0.27
CA SER A 78 21.31 -9.29 1.25
C SER A 78 20.67 -8.48 2.38
N ILE A 79 19.74 -9.10 3.11
CA ILE A 79 19.14 -8.53 4.32
C ILE A 79 19.65 -9.25 5.55
N THR A 80 19.99 -8.47 6.56
CA THR A 80 20.26 -8.96 7.91
C THR A 80 19.16 -8.46 8.85
N VAL A 81 18.60 -9.35 9.66
CA VAL A 81 17.72 -9.02 10.79
C VAL A 81 18.30 -9.65 12.04
N GLN A 82 18.51 -8.85 13.08
CA GLN A 82 18.99 -9.31 14.37
C GLN A 82 18.14 -8.73 15.49
N ASP A 83 17.73 -9.59 16.42
CA ASP A 83 17.00 -9.21 17.64
C ASP A 83 17.75 -9.60 18.91
N ASN A 84 17.26 -9.16 20.05
CA ASN A 84 17.72 -9.53 21.37
C ASN A 84 16.69 -10.35 22.16
N GLY A 85 15.84 -11.10 21.45
CA GLY A 85 14.83 -12.00 22.02
C GLY A 85 15.43 -13.23 22.68
N ARG A 86 14.61 -14.24 22.98
CA ARG A 86 15.05 -15.49 23.63
C ARG A 86 15.94 -16.37 22.75
N GLY A 87 15.98 -16.13 21.46
CA GLY A 87 16.57 -17.04 20.47
C GLY A 87 15.67 -18.25 20.16
N ILE A 88 15.68 -18.68 18.91
CA ILE A 88 14.95 -19.88 18.48
C ILE A 88 15.48 -21.11 19.23
N PRO A 89 14.63 -22.03 19.73
CA PRO A 89 15.10 -23.27 20.37
C PRO A 89 16.00 -24.08 19.42
N VAL A 90 17.05 -24.65 19.96
CA VAL A 90 18.04 -25.46 19.23
C VAL A 90 18.02 -26.93 19.61
N ASP A 91 17.24 -27.29 20.64
CA ASP A 91 17.06 -28.66 21.11
C ASP A 91 16.51 -29.58 20.01
N MET A 92 16.74 -30.87 20.15
CA MET A 92 16.21 -31.88 19.22
C MET A 92 14.69 -31.96 19.31
N HIS A 93 14.01 -31.75 18.19
CA HIS A 93 12.57 -31.89 18.12
C HIS A 93 12.15 -33.36 18.22
N PRO A 94 11.25 -33.72 19.16
CA PRO A 94 11.00 -35.14 19.52
C PRO A 94 10.39 -35.96 18.37
N LYS A 95 9.71 -35.37 17.42
CA LYS A 95 9.06 -36.05 16.29
C LYS A 95 9.91 -36.01 15.02
N GLU A 96 10.56 -34.90 14.75
CA GLU A 96 11.28 -34.67 13.49
C GLU A 96 12.73 -35.18 13.53
N HIS A 97 13.26 -35.47 14.74
CA HIS A 97 14.64 -35.89 14.97
C HIS A 97 15.71 -34.95 14.36
N LYS A 98 15.35 -33.66 14.31
CA LYS A 98 16.17 -32.54 13.86
C LYS A 98 16.16 -31.45 14.94
N SER A 99 17.10 -30.52 14.90
CA SER A 99 17.04 -29.39 15.83
C SER A 99 15.77 -28.58 15.60
N ALA A 100 15.21 -27.97 16.64
CA ALA A 100 14.02 -27.13 16.51
C ALA A 100 14.28 -25.94 15.55
N LEU A 101 15.50 -25.39 15.53
CA LEU A 101 15.93 -24.39 14.56
C LEU A 101 15.78 -24.91 13.12
N GLU A 102 16.32 -26.09 12.80
CA GLU A 102 16.19 -26.66 11.46
C GLU A 102 14.73 -26.92 11.10
N VAL A 103 13.92 -27.40 12.05
CA VAL A 103 12.48 -27.63 11.81
C VAL A 103 11.77 -26.32 11.46
N VAL A 104 12.00 -25.24 12.21
CA VAL A 104 11.38 -23.92 11.93
C VAL A 104 11.80 -23.36 10.56
N MET A 105 13.04 -23.60 10.15
CA MET A 105 13.58 -23.09 8.89
C MET A 105 13.21 -23.93 7.67
N THR A 106 12.87 -25.22 7.84
CA THR A 106 12.72 -26.15 6.71
C THR A 106 11.37 -26.83 6.59
N VAL A 107 10.53 -26.78 7.63
CA VAL A 107 9.23 -27.46 7.66
C VAL A 107 8.12 -26.43 7.63
N LEU A 108 7.19 -26.57 6.68
CA LEU A 108 5.99 -25.73 6.64
C LEU A 108 5.04 -26.13 7.79
N HIS A 109 4.32 -25.14 8.30
CA HIS A 109 3.39 -25.33 9.43
C HIS A 109 4.07 -25.84 10.70
N ALA A 110 5.33 -25.44 10.92
CA ALA A 110 6.07 -25.71 12.14
C ALA A 110 6.41 -24.39 12.87
N GLY A 111 6.30 -24.39 14.19
CA GLY A 111 6.69 -23.22 15.01
C GLY A 111 6.09 -23.23 16.40
N GLY A 112 6.74 -22.53 17.32
CA GLY A 112 6.32 -22.39 18.72
C GLY A 112 5.05 -21.56 18.92
N LYS A 113 4.59 -20.84 17.89
CA LYS A 113 3.43 -19.95 17.93
C LYS A 113 2.08 -20.70 17.94
N PHE A 114 2.08 -22.00 17.66
CA PHE A 114 0.91 -22.87 17.86
C PHE A 114 0.66 -23.20 19.34
N ASN A 115 1.64 -22.97 20.22
CA ASN A 115 1.48 -23.14 21.65
C ASN A 115 1.16 -21.81 22.33
N LYS A 116 -0.05 -21.68 22.86
CA LYS A 116 -0.55 -20.48 23.55
C LYS A 116 0.19 -20.15 24.85
N ASP A 117 0.86 -21.14 25.47
CA ASP A 117 1.68 -20.91 26.65
C ASP A 117 2.96 -20.13 26.30
N SER A 118 3.45 -20.30 25.08
CA SER A 118 4.67 -19.63 24.59
C SER A 118 4.39 -18.24 23.99
N TYR A 119 3.26 -18.09 23.28
CA TYR A 119 2.84 -16.84 22.64
C TYR A 119 1.32 -16.67 22.79
N LYS A 120 0.90 -15.76 23.67
CA LYS A 120 -0.53 -15.42 23.84
C LYS A 120 -1.13 -14.72 22.63
N VAL A 121 -0.31 -13.93 21.94
CA VAL A 121 -0.65 -13.19 20.72
C VAL A 121 0.56 -13.25 19.80
N SER A 122 0.33 -13.46 18.51
CA SER A 122 1.38 -13.40 17.48
C SER A 122 0.81 -12.93 16.15
N GLY A 123 1.62 -12.27 15.33
CA GLY A 123 1.32 -11.94 13.94
C GLY A 123 1.48 -13.15 13.02
N GLY A 124 2.43 -14.01 13.33
CA GLY A 124 2.70 -15.26 12.59
C GLY A 124 1.73 -16.37 12.98
N LEU A 125 0.74 -16.65 12.13
CA LEU A 125 -0.35 -17.59 12.41
C LEU A 125 -0.15 -18.98 11.79
N HIS A 126 0.55 -19.07 10.66
CA HIS A 126 0.58 -20.26 9.82
C HIS A 126 1.85 -21.10 9.98
N GLY A 127 2.87 -20.58 10.67
CA GLY A 127 4.17 -21.28 10.84
C GLY A 127 4.90 -21.51 9.51
N VAL A 128 4.76 -20.58 8.55
CA VAL A 128 5.36 -20.72 7.21
C VAL A 128 6.29 -19.56 6.85
N GLY A 129 6.27 -18.43 7.55
CA GLY A 129 6.94 -17.20 7.14
C GLY A 129 8.43 -17.38 6.88
N VAL A 130 9.22 -17.70 7.91
CA VAL A 130 10.68 -17.82 7.77
C VAL A 130 11.11 -19.01 6.91
N SER A 131 10.35 -20.09 6.89
CA SER A 131 10.63 -21.23 5.99
C SER A 131 10.37 -20.86 4.52
N CYS A 132 9.39 -20.00 4.25
CA CYS A 132 9.20 -19.42 2.91
C CYS A 132 10.36 -18.49 2.53
N VAL A 133 10.84 -17.63 3.43
CA VAL A 133 12.03 -16.81 3.18
C VAL A 133 13.24 -17.67 2.83
N ASN A 134 13.48 -18.75 3.59
CA ASN A 134 14.54 -19.70 3.31
C ASN A 134 14.38 -20.36 1.93
N ALA A 135 13.19 -20.82 1.60
CA ALA A 135 12.90 -21.44 0.30
C ALA A 135 13.11 -20.49 -0.88
N LEU A 136 12.81 -19.19 -0.72
CA LEU A 136 12.86 -18.17 -1.76
C LEU A 136 14.20 -17.40 -1.78
N SER A 137 15.17 -17.85 -1.00
CA SER A 137 16.52 -17.32 -0.95
C SER A 137 17.52 -18.26 -1.61
N THR A 138 18.53 -17.71 -2.28
CA THR A 138 19.67 -18.50 -2.78
C THR A 138 20.48 -19.05 -1.62
N LYS A 139 20.68 -18.21 -0.59
CA LYS A 139 21.38 -18.56 0.65
C LYS A 139 20.66 -17.95 1.84
N MET A 140 20.75 -18.64 2.97
CA MET A 140 20.35 -18.11 4.28
C MET A 140 21.35 -18.56 5.33
N HIS A 141 21.75 -17.63 6.19
CA HIS A 141 22.61 -17.85 7.34
C HIS A 141 21.86 -17.47 8.60
N VAL A 142 21.85 -18.34 9.60
CA VAL A 142 21.14 -18.14 10.86
C VAL A 142 22.08 -18.39 12.02
N GLU A 143 22.11 -17.45 12.97
CA GLU A 143 22.77 -17.62 14.26
C GLU A 143 21.75 -17.45 15.37
N VAL A 144 21.87 -18.25 16.41
CA VAL A 144 21.05 -18.16 17.61
C VAL A 144 21.95 -18.13 18.82
N TYR A 145 21.89 -17.05 19.61
CA TYR A 145 22.57 -16.96 20.89
C TYR A 145 21.59 -17.35 21.99
N ARG A 146 21.82 -18.53 22.57
CA ARG A 146 20.99 -19.12 23.61
C ARG A 146 21.82 -19.96 24.54
N ASP A 147 21.47 -19.96 25.83
CA ASP A 147 22.11 -20.77 26.88
C ASP A 147 23.65 -20.60 26.96
N GLY A 148 24.13 -19.39 26.62
CA GLY A 148 25.55 -19.02 26.64
C GLY A 148 26.36 -19.51 25.45
N GLN A 149 25.71 -20.01 24.40
CA GLN A 149 26.34 -20.50 23.18
C GLN A 149 25.75 -19.87 21.96
N ILE A 150 26.56 -19.70 20.91
CA ILE A 150 26.10 -19.26 19.58
C ILE A 150 26.00 -20.50 18.70
N HIS A 151 24.77 -20.79 18.27
CA HIS A 151 24.47 -21.90 17.36
C HIS A 151 24.31 -21.32 15.96
N SER A 152 24.88 -21.98 14.96
CA SER A 152 24.83 -21.56 13.55
C SER A 152 24.33 -22.67 12.64
N GLN A 153 23.60 -22.27 11.59
CA GLN A 153 23.23 -23.15 10.48
C GLN A 153 23.07 -22.36 9.19
N ASP A 154 23.60 -22.93 8.10
CA ASP A 154 23.53 -22.39 6.75
C ASP A 154 22.58 -23.20 5.89
N TYR A 155 21.92 -22.48 4.95
CA TYR A 155 20.96 -23.06 4.03
C TYR A 155 21.20 -22.56 2.60
N GLU A 156 20.90 -23.43 1.64
CA GLU A 156 20.85 -23.10 0.22
C GLU A 156 19.50 -23.52 -0.36
N LYS A 157 18.74 -22.54 -0.87
CA LYS A 157 17.40 -22.76 -1.48
C LYS A 157 16.48 -23.61 -0.61
N GLY A 158 16.46 -23.31 0.69
CA GLY A 158 15.61 -24.00 1.67
C GLY A 158 16.20 -25.31 2.25
N LYS A 159 17.38 -25.75 1.81
CA LYS A 159 18.01 -26.98 2.27
C LYS A 159 19.18 -26.69 3.21
N PRO A 160 19.27 -27.33 4.39
CA PRO A 160 20.42 -27.13 5.27
C PRO A 160 21.69 -27.71 4.65
N LEU A 161 22.80 -26.99 4.77
CA LEU A 161 24.10 -27.43 4.26
C LEU A 161 24.81 -28.35 5.25
N ALA A 162 24.57 -28.16 6.55
CA ALA A 162 25.07 -28.96 7.64
C ALA A 162 24.10 -28.98 8.82
N PRO A 163 24.19 -29.89 9.77
CA PRO A 163 23.47 -29.80 11.03
C PRO A 163 23.83 -28.53 11.82
N VAL A 164 22.93 -28.08 12.71
CA VAL A 164 23.21 -27.00 13.65
C VAL A 164 24.46 -27.31 14.47
N HIS A 165 25.37 -26.35 14.56
CA HIS A 165 26.63 -26.48 15.30
C HIS A 165 26.92 -25.22 16.11
N VAL A 166 27.76 -25.34 17.13
CA VAL A 166 28.19 -24.23 17.97
C VAL A 166 29.40 -23.55 17.33
N ILE A 167 29.40 -22.23 17.31
CA ILE A 167 30.49 -21.36 16.82
C ILE A 167 31.00 -20.48 17.96
N SER A 168 32.22 -19.94 17.80
CA SER A 168 32.78 -18.94 18.69
C SER A 168 32.28 -17.54 18.33
N GLU A 169 32.40 -16.57 19.24
CA GLU A 169 32.08 -15.16 18.96
C GLU A 169 32.93 -14.57 17.83
N ALA A 170 34.16 -15.06 17.63
CA ALA A 170 35.03 -14.62 16.55
C ALA A 170 34.60 -15.12 15.17
N GLU A 171 33.84 -16.21 15.10
CA GLU A 171 33.28 -16.80 13.88
C GLU A 171 31.86 -16.25 13.58
N ALA A 172 31.21 -15.64 14.58
CA ALA A 172 29.86 -15.11 14.44
C ALA A 172 29.80 -13.87 13.53
N THR A 173 28.77 -13.80 12.71
CA THR A 173 28.45 -12.66 11.85
C THR A 173 27.61 -11.61 12.60
N GLY A 174 26.77 -12.07 13.52
CA GLY A 174 25.94 -11.23 14.37
C GLY A 174 26.75 -10.46 15.41
N ASN A 175 26.23 -9.31 15.85
CA ASN A 175 26.84 -8.56 16.95
C ASN A 175 26.30 -9.06 18.29
N TRP A 176 27.10 -9.85 19.01
CA TRP A 176 26.73 -10.49 20.27
C TRP A 176 27.43 -9.89 21.51
N GLU A 177 28.34 -8.91 21.34
CA GLU A 177 29.17 -8.37 22.42
C GLU A 177 28.40 -7.85 23.66
N GLN A 178 27.18 -7.35 23.45
CA GLN A 178 26.34 -6.81 24.52
C GLN A 178 25.02 -7.58 24.71
N ARG A 179 24.86 -8.73 24.05
CA ARG A 179 23.63 -9.49 24.01
C ARG A 179 23.85 -10.87 24.64
N LYS A 180 22.91 -11.30 25.45
CA LYS A 180 22.95 -12.62 26.10
C LYS A 180 22.12 -13.66 25.39
N THR A 181 21.16 -13.23 24.59
CA THR A 181 20.25 -14.07 23.79
C THR A 181 19.83 -13.30 22.54
N GLY A 182 19.34 -14.00 21.53
CA GLY A 182 18.75 -13.41 20.35
C GLY A 182 18.83 -14.30 19.13
N THR A 183 18.27 -13.80 18.03
CA THR A 183 18.32 -14.44 16.72
C THR A 183 18.90 -13.49 15.69
N PHE A 184 19.78 -13.99 14.85
CA PHE A 184 20.34 -13.32 13.68
C PHE A 184 19.97 -14.14 12.45
N VAL A 185 19.41 -13.48 11.45
CA VAL A 185 19.06 -14.06 10.15
C VAL A 185 19.61 -13.19 9.05
N GLN A 186 20.40 -13.75 8.16
CA GLN A 186 20.83 -13.11 6.92
C GLN A 186 20.38 -13.95 5.73
N PHE A 187 19.80 -13.32 4.71
CA PHE A 187 19.31 -14.01 3.55
C PHE A 187 19.51 -13.24 2.26
N TRP A 188 19.67 -13.95 1.16
CA TRP A 188 19.89 -13.47 -0.20
C TRP A 188 18.71 -13.88 -1.07
N PRO A 189 17.89 -12.95 -1.57
CA PRO A 189 16.74 -13.29 -2.41
C PRO A 189 17.18 -13.99 -3.70
N ASP A 190 16.38 -14.94 -4.18
CA ASP A 190 16.69 -15.71 -5.38
C ASP A 190 16.24 -14.94 -6.65
N ASP A 191 17.20 -14.46 -7.43
CA ASP A 191 17.01 -13.70 -8.67
C ASP A 191 16.35 -14.53 -9.80
N THR A 192 16.31 -15.85 -9.65
CA THR A 192 15.58 -16.71 -10.58
C THR A 192 14.08 -16.77 -10.30
N ILE A 193 13.64 -16.25 -9.15
CA ILE A 193 12.24 -16.23 -8.69
C ILE A 193 11.67 -14.81 -8.75
N PHE A 194 12.40 -13.84 -8.18
CA PHE A 194 11.96 -12.46 -8.12
C PHE A 194 12.28 -11.71 -9.41
N THR A 195 11.33 -10.90 -9.87
CA THR A 195 11.53 -10.03 -11.04
C THR A 195 12.44 -8.85 -10.75
N GLU A 196 12.56 -8.49 -9.48
CA GLU A 196 13.44 -7.46 -8.94
C GLU A 196 14.00 -7.94 -7.60
N THR A 197 15.29 -7.67 -7.34
CA THR A 197 15.97 -8.09 -6.10
C THR A 197 16.57 -6.93 -5.33
N VAL A 198 16.35 -5.67 -5.77
CA VAL A 198 16.88 -4.47 -5.12
C VAL A 198 15.91 -3.98 -4.06
N TYR A 199 16.34 -3.94 -2.80
CA TYR A 199 15.54 -3.42 -1.69
C TYR A 199 15.51 -1.89 -1.70
N HIS A 200 14.33 -1.33 -1.46
CA HIS A 200 14.11 0.10 -1.38
C HIS A 200 14.07 0.56 0.07
N TRP A 201 14.92 1.53 0.41
CA TRP A 201 15.02 2.09 1.76
C TRP A 201 13.68 2.59 2.29
N GLU A 202 12.95 3.41 1.50
CA GLU A 202 11.72 4.05 1.95
C GLU A 202 10.62 3.05 2.31
N ILE A 203 10.52 1.96 1.56
CA ILE A 203 9.55 0.90 1.82
C ILE A 203 9.84 0.25 3.19
N LEU A 204 11.11 -0.09 3.46
CA LEU A 204 11.49 -0.68 4.73
C LEU A 204 11.39 0.32 5.88
N ALA A 205 11.84 1.57 5.68
CA ALA A 205 11.79 2.62 6.69
C ALA A 205 10.34 2.89 7.14
N ASN A 206 9.40 2.98 6.21
CA ASN A 206 7.99 3.18 6.52
C ASN A 206 7.42 2.01 7.35
N ARG A 207 7.75 0.77 7.00
CA ARG A 207 7.31 -0.39 7.79
C ARG A 207 7.95 -0.44 9.18
N MET A 208 9.23 -0.13 9.31
CA MET A 208 9.91 -0.09 10.61
C MET A 208 9.33 1.00 11.52
N ARG A 209 9.03 2.17 10.95
CA ARG A 209 8.36 3.28 11.66
C ARG A 209 6.99 2.88 12.16
N GLU A 210 6.17 2.27 11.30
CA GLU A 210 4.85 1.77 11.65
C GLU A 210 4.92 0.74 12.80
N LEU A 211 5.84 -0.22 12.72
CA LEU A 211 6.03 -1.23 13.77
C LEU A 211 6.49 -0.62 15.10
N ALA A 212 7.34 0.42 15.08
CA ALA A 212 7.75 1.11 16.28
C ALA A 212 6.59 1.86 16.96
N PHE A 213 5.68 2.44 16.19
CA PHE A 213 4.46 3.06 16.73
C PHE A 213 3.47 2.02 17.27
N LEU A 214 3.31 0.88 16.60
CA LEU A 214 2.39 -0.18 17.04
C LEU A 214 2.88 -0.92 18.29
N ASN A 215 4.18 -0.80 18.62
CA ASN A 215 4.81 -1.50 19.74
C ASN A 215 5.67 -0.52 20.54
N ALA A 216 5.01 0.29 21.37
CA ALA A 216 5.69 1.29 22.19
C ALA A 216 6.85 0.70 23.01
N GLY A 217 7.98 1.38 23.04
CA GLY A 217 9.18 0.97 23.77
C GLY A 217 10.15 0.07 23.00
N ILE A 218 9.79 -0.38 21.78
CA ILE A 218 10.71 -1.15 20.92
C ILE A 218 11.56 -0.19 20.10
N LYS A 219 12.87 -0.45 20.09
CA LYS A 219 13.84 0.25 19.26
C LYS A 219 14.15 -0.57 18.01
N ILE A 220 13.85 -0.01 16.83
CA ILE A 220 14.16 -0.62 15.54
C ILE A 220 15.19 0.23 14.82
N VAL A 221 16.32 -0.36 14.42
CA VAL A 221 17.41 0.33 13.72
C VAL A 221 17.46 -0.20 12.29
N LEU A 222 17.23 0.67 11.30
CA LEU A 222 17.44 0.34 9.89
C LEU A 222 18.76 0.97 9.42
N LYS A 223 19.57 0.20 8.69
CA LYS A 223 20.86 0.63 8.13
C LYS A 223 20.99 0.18 6.68
N ASP A 224 21.38 1.09 5.80
CA ASP A 224 21.71 0.78 4.40
C ASP A 224 23.22 0.90 4.20
N LYS A 225 23.91 -0.24 4.02
CA LYS A 225 25.35 -0.29 3.84
C LYS A 225 25.77 -0.05 2.38
N ARG A 226 24.82 -0.01 1.45
CA ARG A 226 25.09 0.26 0.01
C ARG A 226 25.39 1.74 -0.23
N VAL A 227 24.89 2.62 0.63
CA VAL A 227 25.06 4.07 0.52
C VAL A 227 25.94 4.56 1.66
N VAL A 228 27.10 5.08 1.31
CA VAL A 228 28.08 5.58 2.27
C VAL A 228 28.32 7.07 1.98
N ASP A 229 28.30 7.92 3.00
CA ASP A 229 28.59 9.33 2.88
C ASP A 229 30.11 9.59 2.68
N ALA A 230 30.49 10.84 2.47
CA ALA A 230 31.90 11.24 2.30
C ALA A 230 32.78 10.95 3.53
N GLU A 231 32.18 10.73 4.70
CA GLU A 231 32.83 10.45 5.97
C GLU A 231 32.91 8.94 6.26
N GLY A 232 32.34 8.11 5.38
CA GLY A 232 32.33 6.65 5.52
C GLY A 232 31.18 6.10 6.36
N ASN A 233 30.15 6.92 6.69
CA ASN A 233 28.99 6.45 7.44
C ASN A 233 27.91 5.95 6.49
N CYS A 234 27.29 4.82 6.85
CA CYS A 234 26.14 4.30 6.11
C CYS A 234 24.85 5.05 6.51
N LYS A 235 23.91 5.15 5.58
CA LYS A 235 22.54 5.66 5.87
C LYS A 235 21.94 4.84 7.01
N ARG A 236 21.49 5.52 8.08
CA ARG A 236 20.95 4.89 9.28
C ARG A 236 19.80 5.72 9.85
N GLU A 237 18.74 5.04 10.25
CA GLU A 237 17.61 5.64 10.98
C GLU A 237 17.22 4.74 12.15
N THR A 238 16.81 5.35 13.25
CA THR A 238 16.34 4.64 14.43
C THR A 238 14.89 5.01 14.69
N PHE A 239 14.02 4.02 14.69
CA PHE A 239 12.60 4.16 14.96
C PHE A 239 12.31 3.75 16.39
N TYR A 240 11.68 4.63 17.13
CA TYR A 240 11.32 4.43 18.53
C TYR A 240 10.14 5.33 18.89
N SER A 241 9.19 4.82 19.64
CA SER A 241 8.05 5.58 20.14
C SER A 241 7.80 5.24 21.61
N GLU A 242 7.66 6.27 22.46
CA GLU A 242 7.30 6.10 23.87
C GLU A 242 5.78 6.01 24.05
N LYS A 243 5.02 6.78 23.26
CA LYS A 243 3.57 6.93 23.40
C LYS A 243 2.77 6.10 22.36
N GLY A 244 3.46 5.30 21.55
CA GLY A 244 2.85 4.36 20.64
C GLY A 244 1.81 4.97 19.69
N LEU A 245 0.56 4.50 19.76
CA LEU A 245 -0.51 4.92 18.87
C LEU A 245 -0.83 6.41 18.96
N SER A 246 -0.61 7.04 20.10
CA SER A 246 -0.84 8.49 20.24
C SER A 246 0.14 9.31 19.38
N GLU A 247 1.40 8.88 19.28
CA GLU A 247 2.38 9.48 18.37
C GLU A 247 2.09 9.10 16.92
N PHE A 248 1.63 7.87 16.68
CA PHE A 248 1.27 7.42 15.34
C PHE A 248 0.13 8.23 14.73
N VAL A 249 -0.95 8.47 15.49
CA VAL A 249 -2.06 9.31 15.04
C VAL A 249 -1.58 10.72 14.70
N ARG A 250 -0.72 11.33 15.52
CA ARG A 250 -0.14 12.65 15.22
C ARG A 250 0.76 12.63 13.98
N TYR A 251 1.53 11.57 13.81
CA TYR A 251 2.37 11.38 12.62
C TYR A 251 1.52 11.28 11.34
N ILE A 252 0.44 10.50 11.36
CA ILE A 252 -0.50 10.34 10.23
C ILE A 252 -1.30 11.62 9.97
N ASP A 253 -1.76 12.27 11.05
CA ASP A 253 -2.50 13.54 10.95
C ASP A 253 -1.63 14.64 10.32
N GLY A 254 -0.32 14.56 10.57
CA GLY A 254 0.72 15.31 9.87
C GLY A 254 0.51 16.82 9.96
N THR A 255 0.28 17.43 8.81
CA THR A 255 0.16 18.89 8.64
C THR A 255 -1.27 19.42 8.78
N ARG A 256 -2.24 18.54 9.07
CA ARG A 256 -3.64 18.97 9.24
C ARG A 256 -3.79 19.82 10.50
N THR A 257 -4.67 20.81 10.45
CA THR A 257 -4.95 21.65 11.62
C THR A 257 -5.83 20.86 12.61
N PRO A 258 -5.32 20.52 13.81
CA PRO A 258 -6.09 19.77 14.77
C PRO A 258 -7.24 20.63 15.34
N LEU A 259 -8.40 20.02 15.49
CA LEU A 259 -9.57 20.64 16.09
C LEU A 259 -9.51 20.59 17.62
N ILE A 260 -8.87 19.54 18.16
CA ILE A 260 -8.65 19.29 19.58
C ILE A 260 -7.13 19.22 19.86
N SER A 261 -6.69 19.63 21.05
CA SER A 261 -5.28 19.72 21.39
C SER A 261 -4.66 18.37 21.72
N GLU A 262 -5.44 17.46 22.29
CA GLU A 262 -4.97 16.17 22.76
C GLU A 262 -5.54 15.02 21.95
N VAL A 263 -4.76 13.95 21.80
CA VAL A 263 -5.19 12.70 21.17
C VAL A 263 -6.09 11.97 22.17
N ILE A 264 -7.26 11.59 21.73
CA ILE A 264 -8.13 10.69 22.49
C ILE A 264 -7.52 9.29 22.40
N HIS A 265 -6.97 8.80 23.50
CA HIS A 265 -6.28 7.52 23.57
C HIS A 265 -6.93 6.58 24.57
N LEU A 266 -7.12 5.35 24.14
CA LEU A 266 -7.61 4.28 24.99
C LEU A 266 -6.70 3.06 24.82
N ASN A 267 -6.39 2.39 25.93
CA ASN A 267 -5.71 1.10 25.94
C ASN A 267 -6.34 0.24 27.05
N THR A 268 -6.98 -0.88 26.71
CA THR A 268 -7.69 -1.73 27.67
C THR A 268 -7.74 -3.18 27.19
N ASP A 269 -7.68 -4.12 28.15
CA ASP A 269 -7.94 -5.54 27.97
C ASP A 269 -9.23 -6.03 28.67
N LYS A 270 -9.98 -5.10 29.26
CA LYS A 270 -11.18 -5.36 30.10
C LYS A 270 -12.25 -6.21 29.41
N TYR A 271 -12.32 -6.17 28.08
CA TYR A 271 -13.36 -6.83 27.31
C TYR A 271 -12.92 -8.17 26.68
N GLY A 272 -11.82 -8.75 27.16
CA GLY A 272 -11.36 -10.10 26.77
C GLY A 272 -10.36 -10.11 25.61
N THR A 273 -10.17 -8.98 24.94
CA THR A 273 -9.16 -8.77 23.90
C THR A 273 -8.49 -7.42 24.15
N PRO A 274 -7.15 -7.32 24.14
CA PRO A 274 -6.47 -6.03 24.20
C PRO A 274 -6.88 -5.15 23.00
N VAL A 275 -7.45 -3.99 23.32
CA VAL A 275 -7.89 -2.98 22.35
C VAL A 275 -7.17 -1.69 22.65
N GLU A 276 -6.44 -1.18 21.70
CA GLU A 276 -5.81 0.13 21.75
C GLU A 276 -6.30 0.98 20.58
N VAL A 277 -6.79 2.18 20.89
CA VAL A 277 -7.26 3.14 19.87
C VAL A 277 -6.73 4.50 20.22
N ALA A 278 -6.19 5.18 19.23
CA ALA A 278 -5.86 6.59 19.29
C ALA A 278 -6.59 7.33 18.17
N MET A 279 -7.15 8.51 18.47
CA MET A 279 -7.87 9.30 17.49
C MET A 279 -7.77 10.80 17.78
N ILE A 280 -7.83 11.59 16.71
CA ILE A 280 -7.85 13.05 16.76
C ILE A 280 -8.83 13.57 15.69
N TYR A 281 -9.45 14.73 15.96
CA TYR A 281 -10.23 15.44 14.97
C TYR A 281 -9.48 16.65 14.45
N ASN A 282 -9.57 16.87 13.15
CA ASN A 282 -8.97 17.99 12.43
C ASN A 282 -10.00 18.76 11.60
N THR A 283 -9.58 19.83 10.94
CA THR A 283 -10.47 20.70 10.14
C THR A 283 -10.78 20.14 8.74
N ASP A 284 -10.13 19.07 8.31
CA ASP A 284 -10.32 18.46 7.00
C ASP A 284 -11.69 17.78 6.84
N PHE A 285 -11.98 17.32 5.61
CA PHE A 285 -13.26 16.72 5.25
C PHE A 285 -13.19 15.19 5.10
N ASN A 286 -11.99 14.60 5.13
CA ASN A 286 -11.76 13.19 4.90
C ASN A 286 -11.69 12.39 6.21
N GLU A 287 -12.15 11.12 6.16
CA GLU A 287 -11.89 10.11 7.19
C GLU A 287 -10.53 9.47 6.89
N ASN A 288 -9.69 9.34 7.92
CA ASN A 288 -8.39 8.69 7.84
C ASN A 288 -8.26 7.66 8.98
N VAL A 289 -8.74 6.44 8.75
CA VAL A 289 -8.77 5.35 9.73
C VAL A 289 -7.87 4.22 9.29
N HIS A 290 -6.89 3.91 10.12
CA HIS A 290 -5.97 2.80 9.95
C HIS A 290 -6.22 1.73 11.01
N SER A 291 -6.20 0.46 10.61
CA SER A 291 -6.55 -0.62 11.50
C SER A 291 -5.58 -1.79 11.42
N TYR A 292 -5.30 -2.36 12.61
CA TYR A 292 -4.29 -3.40 12.79
C TYR A 292 -4.82 -4.53 13.67
N VAL A 293 -4.46 -5.75 13.29
CA VAL A 293 -4.70 -6.96 14.08
C VAL A 293 -3.36 -7.67 14.26
N ASN A 294 -2.89 -7.79 15.50
CA ASN A 294 -1.57 -8.37 15.80
C ASN A 294 -0.43 -7.74 14.95
N ASN A 295 -0.44 -6.42 14.81
CA ASN A 295 0.47 -5.60 13.99
C ASN A 295 0.34 -5.79 12.46
N ILE A 296 -0.60 -6.61 11.99
CA ILE A 296 -0.91 -6.76 10.57
C ILE A 296 -1.88 -5.66 10.16
N ASN A 297 -1.55 -4.91 9.11
CA ASN A 297 -2.41 -3.87 8.56
C ASN A 297 -3.62 -4.50 7.85
N THR A 298 -4.82 -4.21 8.37
CA THR A 298 -6.08 -4.68 7.79
C THR A 298 -6.67 -3.59 6.90
N ILE A 299 -6.17 -3.49 5.68
CA ILE A 299 -6.51 -2.41 4.72
C ILE A 299 -8.02 -2.36 4.45
N GLU A 300 -8.67 -3.51 4.34
CA GLU A 300 -10.12 -3.62 4.15
C GLU A 300 -10.92 -3.55 5.46
N GLY A 301 -10.24 -3.31 6.59
CA GLY A 301 -10.87 -3.20 7.91
C GLY A 301 -11.33 -4.54 8.45
N GLY A 302 -12.61 -4.65 8.79
CA GLY A 302 -13.23 -5.83 9.38
C GLY A 302 -14.05 -5.51 10.63
N THR A 303 -14.32 -6.53 11.43
CA THR A 303 -15.22 -6.45 12.60
C THR A 303 -14.76 -5.44 13.65
N HIS A 304 -13.45 -5.28 13.89
CA HIS A 304 -12.90 -4.29 14.82
C HIS A 304 -13.18 -2.84 14.36
N VAL A 305 -13.06 -2.53 13.06
CA VAL A 305 -13.42 -1.22 12.50
C VAL A 305 -14.92 -0.99 12.57
N ALA A 306 -15.72 -2.02 12.28
CA ALA A 306 -17.18 -1.94 12.41
C ALA A 306 -17.59 -1.63 13.85
N GLY A 307 -16.97 -2.29 14.83
CA GLY A 307 -17.19 -2.03 16.25
C GLY A 307 -16.82 -0.60 16.67
N PHE A 308 -15.67 -0.11 16.20
CA PHE A 308 -15.23 1.27 16.41
C PHE A 308 -16.23 2.28 15.86
N ARG A 309 -16.62 2.15 14.57
CA ARG A 309 -17.56 3.07 13.92
C ARG A 309 -18.93 3.06 14.57
N ALA A 310 -19.41 1.91 15.02
CA ALA A 310 -20.69 1.79 15.73
C ALA A 310 -20.65 2.50 17.08
N ALA A 311 -19.58 2.35 17.86
CA ALA A 311 -19.40 3.03 19.13
C ALA A 311 -19.30 4.54 18.97
N LEU A 312 -18.44 4.99 18.04
CA LEU A 312 -18.26 6.41 17.70
C LEU A 312 -19.61 7.07 17.39
N THR A 313 -20.35 6.50 16.45
CA THR A 313 -21.66 7.02 16.05
C THR A 313 -22.63 7.07 17.23
N ARG A 314 -22.73 6.00 17.99
CA ARG A 314 -23.68 5.89 19.12
C ARG A 314 -23.40 6.92 20.21
N VAL A 315 -22.14 7.03 20.65
CA VAL A 315 -21.75 7.90 21.76
C VAL A 315 -21.84 9.37 21.34
N MET A 316 -21.31 9.72 20.17
CA MET A 316 -21.32 11.08 19.67
C MET A 316 -22.74 11.58 19.40
N LYS A 317 -23.59 10.73 18.81
CA LYS A 317 -25.00 11.06 18.57
C LYS A 317 -25.73 11.33 19.89
N LYS A 318 -25.56 10.46 20.88
CA LYS A 318 -26.17 10.65 22.22
C LYS A 318 -25.72 11.97 22.86
N TYR A 319 -24.41 12.25 22.83
CA TYR A 319 -23.86 13.49 23.38
C TYR A 319 -24.43 14.74 22.67
N ALA A 320 -24.51 14.72 21.35
CA ALA A 320 -25.05 15.81 20.56
C ALA A 320 -26.54 16.04 20.79
N GLU A 321 -27.31 14.99 21.07
CA GLU A 321 -28.73 15.05 21.45
C GLU A 321 -28.90 15.62 22.87
N ASP A 322 -28.19 15.08 23.86
CA ASP A 322 -28.26 15.48 25.27
C ASP A 322 -27.82 16.95 25.46
N SER A 323 -26.81 17.41 24.70
CA SER A 323 -26.36 18.80 24.71
C SER A 323 -27.28 19.79 23.98
N LYS A 324 -28.36 19.32 23.34
CA LYS A 324 -29.35 20.10 22.56
C LYS A 324 -28.71 20.89 21.38
N MET A 325 -27.50 20.55 20.99
CA MET A 325 -26.81 21.22 19.87
C MET A 325 -27.48 20.94 18.52
N LEU A 326 -28.05 19.72 18.35
CA LEU A 326 -28.77 19.35 17.13
C LEU A 326 -30.08 20.11 16.95
N GLU A 327 -30.79 20.43 18.03
CA GLU A 327 -32.01 21.22 17.97
C GLU A 327 -31.72 22.65 17.50
N LYS A 328 -30.64 23.25 18.03
CA LYS A 328 -30.18 24.60 17.61
C LYS A 328 -29.79 24.65 16.14
N ALA A 329 -29.20 23.57 15.63
CA ALA A 329 -28.74 23.44 14.26
C ALA A 329 -29.87 23.15 13.24
N LYS A 330 -31.10 22.91 13.69
CA LYS A 330 -32.27 22.54 12.86
C LYS A 330 -32.05 21.27 12.03
N LEU A 331 -31.27 20.33 12.55
CA LEU A 331 -30.94 19.03 11.91
C LEU A 331 -31.95 17.93 12.36
N LYS A 332 -33.23 18.29 12.44
CA LYS A 332 -34.31 17.32 12.67
C LYS A 332 -35.27 17.36 11.47
N ASP A 333 -35.78 16.18 11.11
CA ASP A 333 -36.82 16.06 10.09
C ASP A 333 -38.19 16.51 10.62
N LYS A 334 -39.21 16.38 9.77
CA LYS A 334 -40.60 16.76 10.14
C LYS A 334 -41.19 15.91 11.27
N ASP A 335 -40.64 14.72 11.45
CA ASP A 335 -41.02 13.74 12.46
C ASP A 335 -40.19 13.85 13.74
N GLY A 336 -39.26 14.81 13.79
CA GLY A 336 -38.39 15.09 14.94
C GLY A 336 -37.13 14.21 15.02
N ASN A 337 -36.88 13.34 14.03
CA ASN A 337 -35.70 12.48 13.99
C ASN A 337 -34.45 13.26 13.54
N SER A 338 -33.28 12.88 14.07
CA SER A 338 -32.01 13.47 13.65
C SER A 338 -31.72 13.13 12.19
N THR A 339 -31.35 14.15 11.42
CA THR A 339 -30.93 14.00 10.00
C THR A 339 -29.43 13.74 9.84
N ILE A 340 -28.69 13.55 10.94
CA ILE A 340 -27.26 13.23 10.93
C ILE A 340 -27.08 11.78 10.49
N ASP A 341 -26.16 11.61 9.55
CA ASP A 341 -25.72 10.31 9.04
C ASP A 341 -24.50 9.82 9.84
N PRO A 342 -24.32 8.49 10.05
CA PRO A 342 -23.12 7.95 10.70
C PRO A 342 -21.79 8.44 10.11
N ASN A 343 -21.77 8.78 8.83
CA ASN A 343 -20.58 9.30 8.15
C ASN A 343 -20.22 10.72 8.58
N ASP A 344 -21.19 11.53 8.99
CA ASP A 344 -20.92 12.91 9.43
C ASP A 344 -20.03 12.94 10.69
N PHE A 345 -20.04 11.87 11.51
CA PHE A 345 -19.17 11.72 12.68
C PHE A 345 -17.72 11.36 12.33
N ARG A 346 -17.43 10.98 11.09
CA ARG A 346 -16.13 10.53 10.62
C ARG A 346 -15.39 11.59 9.80
N GLU A 347 -16.06 12.67 9.45
CA GLU A 347 -15.44 13.78 8.72
C GLU A 347 -14.41 14.50 9.60
N GLY A 348 -13.17 14.61 9.11
CA GLY A 348 -12.03 15.17 9.84
C GLY A 348 -11.49 14.26 10.95
N LEU A 349 -11.82 12.97 10.96
CA LEU A 349 -11.33 12.01 11.93
C LEU A 349 -10.06 11.32 11.41
N THR A 350 -8.96 11.43 12.15
CA THR A 350 -7.79 10.54 12.01
C THR A 350 -7.76 9.57 13.19
N ALA A 351 -7.71 8.26 12.92
CA ALA A 351 -7.72 7.24 13.97
C ALA A 351 -6.84 6.03 13.61
N VAL A 352 -6.24 5.44 14.63
CA VAL A 352 -5.54 4.15 14.55
C VAL A 352 -6.19 3.19 15.53
N ILE A 353 -6.53 2.01 15.05
CA ILE A 353 -7.18 0.94 15.84
C ILE A 353 -6.25 -0.27 15.82
N SER A 354 -5.80 -0.71 16.97
CA SER A 354 -4.96 -1.91 17.14
C SER A 354 -5.64 -2.88 18.09
N VAL A 355 -5.83 -4.12 17.64
CA VAL A 355 -6.39 -5.21 18.47
C VAL A 355 -5.43 -6.39 18.51
N LYS A 356 -5.33 -7.05 19.66
CA LYS A 356 -4.47 -8.21 19.88
C LYS A 356 -5.34 -9.46 20.04
N VAL A 357 -5.65 -10.13 18.95
CA VAL A 357 -6.55 -11.31 18.91
C VAL A 357 -5.74 -12.59 18.99
N ALA A 358 -6.10 -13.50 19.88
CA ALA A 358 -5.38 -14.76 20.07
C ALA A 358 -5.54 -15.72 18.88
N GLU A 359 -6.73 -15.74 18.26
CA GLU A 359 -7.04 -16.58 17.09
C GLU A 359 -7.74 -15.72 16.02
N PRO A 360 -7.00 -14.85 15.29
CA PRO A 360 -7.61 -14.01 14.28
C PRO A 360 -8.02 -14.83 13.05
N GLN A 361 -9.23 -14.61 12.60
CA GLN A 361 -9.80 -15.18 11.39
C GLN A 361 -9.86 -14.08 10.33
N PHE A 362 -9.11 -14.25 9.25
CA PHE A 362 -9.07 -13.30 8.16
C PHE A 362 -9.85 -13.80 6.94
N GLU A 363 -10.46 -12.88 6.20
CA GLU A 363 -11.02 -13.17 4.89
C GLU A 363 -9.88 -13.23 3.86
N GLY A 364 -9.30 -14.43 3.67
CA GLY A 364 -8.24 -14.68 2.69
C GLY A 364 -6.80 -14.67 3.25
N GLN A 365 -5.89 -15.13 2.41
CA GLN A 365 -4.46 -15.33 2.77
C GLN A 365 -3.70 -14.00 2.96
N THR A 366 -4.13 -12.94 2.31
CA THR A 366 -3.51 -11.61 2.39
C THR A 366 -3.79 -10.89 3.71
N LYS A 367 -4.65 -11.45 4.57
CA LYS A 367 -4.98 -10.95 5.92
C LYS A 367 -5.51 -9.50 5.94
N THR A 368 -6.15 -9.05 4.88
CA THR A 368 -6.58 -7.66 4.69
C THR A 368 -7.83 -7.30 5.49
N LYS A 369 -8.65 -8.28 5.90
CA LYS A 369 -9.91 -8.07 6.58
C LYS A 369 -10.13 -9.06 7.72
N LEU A 370 -10.47 -8.56 8.92
CA LEU A 370 -10.77 -9.39 10.09
C LEU A 370 -12.22 -9.86 10.07
N GLY A 371 -12.44 -11.17 10.25
CA GLY A 371 -13.75 -11.82 10.25
C GLY A 371 -14.34 -12.16 11.62
N ASN A 372 -13.56 -12.17 12.70
CA ASN A 372 -14.01 -12.51 14.05
C ASN A 372 -15.21 -11.68 14.53
N SER A 373 -16.39 -12.23 14.55
CA SER A 373 -17.64 -11.50 14.89
C SER A 373 -17.66 -10.94 16.32
N GLU A 374 -17.08 -11.66 17.28
CA GLU A 374 -17.00 -11.27 18.69
C GLU A 374 -16.20 -9.99 18.93
N VAL A 375 -15.18 -9.73 18.11
CA VAL A 375 -14.32 -8.56 18.26
C VAL A 375 -15.06 -7.25 18.08
N ALA A 376 -16.09 -7.21 17.22
CA ALA A 376 -16.90 -6.00 17.02
C ALA A 376 -17.54 -5.51 18.33
N GLY A 377 -18.10 -6.42 19.12
CA GLY A 377 -18.72 -6.10 20.42
C GLY A 377 -17.69 -5.62 21.46
N MET A 378 -16.54 -6.27 21.51
CA MET A 378 -15.45 -5.93 22.43
C MET A 378 -14.91 -4.52 22.16
N VAL A 379 -14.57 -4.23 20.90
CA VAL A 379 -14.11 -2.90 20.48
C VAL A 379 -15.19 -1.85 20.70
N SER A 380 -16.44 -2.13 20.34
CA SER A 380 -17.54 -1.20 20.54
C SER A 380 -17.75 -0.83 22.01
N SER A 381 -17.58 -1.77 22.93
CA SER A 381 -17.72 -1.52 24.37
C SER A 381 -16.56 -0.69 24.90
N ALA A 382 -15.32 -1.05 24.53
CA ALA A 382 -14.10 -0.33 24.94
C ALA A 382 -14.12 1.13 24.47
N VAL A 383 -14.39 1.34 23.19
CA VAL A 383 -14.44 2.68 22.59
C VAL A 383 -15.57 3.52 23.17
N ALA A 384 -16.76 2.93 23.39
CA ALA A 384 -17.89 3.66 23.92
C ALA A 384 -17.62 4.18 25.35
N GLU A 385 -17.05 3.35 26.22
CA GLU A 385 -16.70 3.76 27.59
C GLU A 385 -15.66 4.88 27.58
N ALA A 386 -14.57 4.72 26.84
CA ALA A 386 -13.50 5.70 26.79
C ALA A 386 -13.94 7.04 26.17
N LEU A 387 -14.69 6.98 25.06
CA LEU A 387 -15.18 8.18 24.39
C LEU A 387 -16.21 8.93 25.23
N GLN A 388 -17.10 8.21 25.94
CA GLN A 388 -18.06 8.85 26.84
C GLN A 388 -17.32 9.59 27.96
N ASN A 389 -16.35 8.98 28.61
CA ASN A 389 -15.55 9.60 29.66
C ASN A 389 -14.82 10.84 29.14
N TYR A 390 -14.17 10.74 27.97
CA TYR A 390 -13.48 11.87 27.37
C TYR A 390 -14.40 13.06 27.09
N LEU A 391 -15.58 12.82 26.50
CA LEU A 391 -16.53 13.90 26.19
C LEU A 391 -17.09 14.58 27.46
N GLU A 392 -17.24 13.84 28.56
CA GLU A 392 -17.67 14.38 29.85
C GLU A 392 -16.55 15.19 30.53
N GLU A 393 -15.29 14.73 30.43
CA GLU A 393 -14.12 15.39 31.00
C GLU A 393 -13.67 16.62 30.21
N HIS A 394 -13.90 16.64 28.88
CA HIS A 394 -13.44 17.68 27.97
C HIS A 394 -14.60 18.33 27.19
N PRO A 395 -15.50 19.08 27.87
CA PRO A 395 -16.72 19.60 27.22
C PRO A 395 -16.45 20.61 26.12
N ASP A 396 -15.35 21.36 26.17
CA ASP A 396 -14.96 22.31 25.11
C ASP A 396 -14.55 21.60 23.83
N ASP A 397 -13.79 20.50 23.93
CA ASP A 397 -13.39 19.70 22.79
C ASP A 397 -14.59 18.92 22.23
N ALA A 398 -15.43 18.36 23.10
CA ALA A 398 -16.67 17.72 22.72
C ALA A 398 -17.58 18.67 21.91
N LYS A 399 -17.68 19.93 22.32
CA LYS A 399 -18.41 20.96 21.60
C LYS A 399 -17.85 21.21 20.20
N LYS A 400 -16.53 21.40 20.08
CA LYS A 400 -15.87 21.60 18.77
C LYS A 400 -16.11 20.42 17.82
N ILE A 401 -15.98 19.18 18.33
CA ILE A 401 -16.23 17.98 17.52
C ILE A 401 -17.69 17.92 17.05
N VAL A 402 -18.66 18.19 17.95
CA VAL A 402 -20.07 18.20 17.55
C VAL A 402 -20.40 19.34 16.57
N GLU A 403 -19.79 20.52 16.71
CA GLU A 403 -19.92 21.62 15.75
C GLU A 403 -19.41 21.19 14.36
N LYS A 404 -18.27 20.46 14.29
CA LYS A 404 -17.74 19.90 13.04
C LYS A 404 -18.72 18.89 12.43
N VAL A 405 -19.28 17.97 13.22
CA VAL A 405 -20.32 17.00 12.79
C VAL A 405 -21.55 17.71 12.22
N ILE A 406 -22.00 18.77 12.87
CA ILE A 406 -23.13 19.59 12.41
C ILE A 406 -22.83 20.22 11.05
N LEU A 407 -21.62 20.77 10.89
CA LEU A 407 -21.16 21.35 9.62
C LEU A 407 -21.12 20.30 8.50
N ALA A 408 -20.60 19.10 8.79
CA ALA A 408 -20.58 17.96 7.87
C ALA A 408 -22.00 17.56 7.42
N ALA A 409 -22.92 17.43 8.35
CA ALA A 409 -24.32 17.11 8.05
C ALA A 409 -24.99 18.18 7.18
N GLN A 410 -24.77 19.46 7.46
CA GLN A 410 -25.28 20.56 6.66
C GLN A 410 -24.71 20.56 5.24
N ALA A 411 -23.39 20.34 5.10
CA ALA A 411 -22.73 20.25 3.81
C ALA A 411 -23.28 19.07 2.98
N ARG A 412 -23.45 17.89 3.59
CA ARG A 412 -24.04 16.71 2.95
C ARG A 412 -25.48 16.95 2.49
N ILE A 413 -26.30 17.56 3.31
CA ILE A 413 -27.70 17.90 2.96
C ILE A 413 -27.71 18.89 1.79
N ALA A 414 -26.85 19.92 1.79
CA ALA A 414 -26.72 20.87 0.71
C ALA A 414 -26.28 20.16 -0.60
N ALA A 415 -25.30 19.27 -0.53
CA ALA A 415 -24.84 18.47 -1.67
C ALA A 415 -25.95 17.60 -2.25
N ARG A 416 -26.73 16.92 -1.40
CA ARG A 416 -27.88 16.10 -1.83
C ARG A 416 -28.94 16.94 -2.56
N ASN A 417 -29.26 18.13 -2.03
CA ASN A 417 -30.22 19.05 -2.66
C ASN A 417 -29.70 19.57 -4.01
N ALA A 418 -28.42 19.89 -4.12
CA ALA A 418 -27.78 20.29 -5.37
C ALA A 418 -27.85 19.18 -6.42
N ARG A 419 -27.51 17.93 -6.05
CA ARG A 419 -27.64 16.75 -6.94
C ARG A 419 -29.06 16.54 -7.45
N GLN A 420 -30.06 16.62 -6.55
CA GLN A 420 -31.48 16.48 -6.94
C GLN A 420 -31.94 17.60 -7.88
N SER A 421 -31.44 18.81 -7.71
CA SER A 421 -31.74 19.93 -8.59
C SER A 421 -31.15 19.75 -9.99
N VAL A 422 -29.96 19.18 -10.11
CA VAL A 422 -29.32 18.87 -11.39
C VAL A 422 -30.05 17.72 -12.09
N LEU A 423 -30.41 16.65 -11.37
CA LEU A 423 -31.18 15.53 -11.92
C LEU A 423 -32.57 15.95 -12.40
N ARG A 424 -33.24 16.89 -11.71
CA ARG A 424 -34.54 17.43 -12.14
C ARG A 424 -34.45 18.38 -13.34
N LYS A 425 -33.31 19.00 -13.59
CA LYS A 425 -33.09 19.93 -14.71
C LYS A 425 -32.67 19.27 -16.02
N SER A 426 -32.39 17.97 -16.02
CA SER A 426 -32.00 17.20 -17.21
C SER A 426 -32.90 15.98 -17.49
N PRO A 427 -34.20 16.16 -17.78
CA PRO A 427 -35.04 15.03 -18.22
C PRO A 427 -34.74 14.57 -19.66
N LEU A 428 -33.89 15.26 -20.42
CA LEU A 428 -33.62 15.02 -21.84
C LEU A 428 -32.19 14.60 -22.17
N SER A 429 -31.24 14.65 -21.21
CA SER A 429 -29.95 14.01 -21.40
C SER A 429 -30.04 12.59 -20.82
N GLY A 430 -30.52 11.66 -21.64
CA GLY A 430 -30.36 10.24 -21.38
C GLY A 430 -28.94 9.97 -20.95
N GLY A 431 -28.73 9.08 -19.97
CA GLY A 431 -27.43 8.76 -19.38
C GLY A 431 -26.40 8.28 -20.42
N GLY A 432 -25.97 9.21 -21.27
CA GLY A 432 -24.96 9.02 -22.30
C GLY A 432 -23.56 9.23 -21.70
N LEU A 433 -22.61 8.57 -22.31
CA LEU A 433 -21.18 8.76 -22.04
C LEU A 433 -20.76 10.22 -22.24
N PRO A 434 -19.70 10.71 -21.57
CA PRO A 434 -19.21 12.05 -21.75
C PRO A 434 -18.99 12.36 -23.24
N GLY A 435 -19.47 13.50 -23.73
CA GLY A 435 -19.36 13.85 -25.15
C GLY A 435 -17.92 13.95 -25.67
N LYS A 436 -16.94 14.09 -24.76
CA LYS A 436 -15.51 14.10 -25.07
C LYS A 436 -14.89 12.71 -25.15
N LEU A 437 -15.53 11.69 -24.58
CA LEU A 437 -15.01 10.32 -24.57
C LEU A 437 -15.03 9.74 -25.98
N ALA A 438 -13.87 9.38 -26.49
CA ALA A 438 -13.77 8.50 -27.65
C ALA A 438 -13.70 7.05 -27.15
N ASP A 439 -14.87 6.42 -27.04
CA ASP A 439 -15.02 5.06 -26.50
C ASP A 439 -14.42 3.99 -27.41
N CYS A 440 -14.18 2.79 -26.86
CA CYS A 440 -13.77 1.59 -27.60
C CYS A 440 -14.98 0.76 -28.00
N VAL A 441 -14.74 -0.19 -28.92
CA VAL A 441 -15.80 -1.06 -29.48
C VAL A 441 -16.10 -2.24 -28.56
N SER A 442 -15.06 -2.86 -27.99
CA SER A 442 -15.19 -3.99 -27.07
C SER A 442 -15.99 -3.61 -25.84
N LYS A 443 -16.73 -4.56 -25.30
CA LYS A 443 -17.48 -4.44 -24.04
C LYS A 443 -16.91 -5.30 -22.92
N ASP A 444 -15.87 -6.05 -23.20
CA ASP A 444 -15.13 -6.79 -22.18
C ASP A 444 -14.17 -5.85 -21.45
N ALA A 445 -14.50 -5.55 -20.20
CA ALA A 445 -13.71 -4.64 -19.38
C ALA A 445 -12.27 -5.11 -19.17
N ALA A 446 -12.02 -6.43 -19.19
CA ALA A 446 -10.70 -7.01 -19.00
C ALA A 446 -9.74 -6.69 -20.16
N GLU A 447 -10.28 -6.52 -21.37
CA GLU A 447 -9.52 -6.18 -22.56
C GLU A 447 -9.46 -4.67 -22.82
N CYS A 448 -10.35 -3.89 -22.16
CA CYS A 448 -10.52 -2.47 -22.42
C CYS A 448 -9.62 -1.59 -21.54
N GLU A 449 -9.11 -0.53 -22.15
CA GLU A 449 -8.22 0.46 -21.54
C GLU A 449 -8.77 1.87 -21.72
N LEU A 450 -8.72 2.69 -20.67
CA LEU A 450 -9.07 4.11 -20.71
C LEU A 450 -7.84 4.95 -20.51
N PHE A 451 -7.49 5.78 -21.49
CA PHE A 451 -6.45 6.78 -21.38
C PHE A 451 -7.06 8.12 -20.93
N LEU A 452 -6.60 8.62 -19.79
CA LEU A 452 -6.84 9.98 -19.30
C LEU A 452 -5.72 10.86 -19.84
N VAL A 453 -6.03 11.69 -20.85
CA VAL A 453 -5.00 12.39 -21.62
C VAL A 453 -5.02 13.87 -21.29
N GLU A 454 -3.85 14.47 -21.06
CA GLU A 454 -3.70 15.88 -20.86
C GLU A 454 -3.99 16.68 -22.14
N GLY A 455 -5.03 17.50 -22.09
CA GLY A 455 -5.38 18.47 -23.12
C GLY A 455 -6.05 17.87 -24.37
N ASP A 456 -6.67 18.75 -25.12
CA ASP A 456 -7.39 18.38 -26.36
C ASP A 456 -6.42 18.07 -27.52
N SER A 457 -5.20 18.64 -27.53
CA SER A 457 -4.20 18.41 -28.59
C SER A 457 -3.67 16.98 -28.54
N ALA A 458 -3.07 16.59 -27.42
CA ALA A 458 -2.59 15.21 -27.22
C ALA A 458 -3.75 14.19 -27.28
N GLY A 459 -4.93 14.57 -26.77
CA GLY A 459 -6.15 13.78 -26.91
C GLY A 459 -6.58 13.55 -28.36
N GLY A 460 -6.38 14.54 -29.24
CA GLY A 460 -6.61 14.42 -30.69
C GLY A 460 -5.68 13.40 -31.35
N THR A 461 -4.38 13.51 -31.08
CA THR A 461 -3.35 12.59 -31.57
C THR A 461 -3.63 11.16 -31.09
N ALA A 462 -3.91 11.01 -29.77
CA ALA A 462 -4.23 9.71 -29.17
C ALA A 462 -5.50 9.07 -29.77
N LYS A 463 -6.55 9.88 -30.05
CA LYS A 463 -7.78 9.39 -30.72
C LYS A 463 -7.50 8.84 -32.12
N THR A 464 -6.55 9.42 -32.85
CA THR A 464 -6.17 8.97 -34.19
C THR A 464 -5.34 7.70 -34.11
N GLY A 465 -4.32 7.66 -33.25
CA GLY A 465 -3.34 6.58 -33.18
C GLY A 465 -3.80 5.31 -32.44
N ARG A 466 -4.89 5.37 -31.63
CA ARG A 466 -5.30 4.28 -30.75
C ARG A 466 -5.80 3.03 -31.47
N ASP A 467 -5.75 1.89 -30.82
CA ASP A 467 -6.60 0.76 -31.15
C ASP A 467 -8.06 1.06 -30.77
N ARG A 468 -8.90 1.22 -31.79
CA ARG A 468 -10.31 1.55 -31.61
C ARG A 468 -11.15 0.44 -31.01
N VAL A 469 -10.64 -0.78 -31.01
CA VAL A 469 -11.37 -1.94 -30.49
C VAL A 469 -11.27 -1.95 -28.95
N HIS A 470 -10.09 -1.73 -28.39
CA HIS A 470 -9.84 -1.92 -26.96
C HIS A 470 -9.49 -0.63 -26.20
N GLN A 471 -9.13 0.45 -26.91
CA GLN A 471 -8.64 1.68 -26.25
C GLN A 471 -9.63 2.82 -26.38
N ALA A 472 -10.01 3.40 -25.24
CA ALA A 472 -10.81 4.60 -25.11
C ALA A 472 -9.94 5.81 -24.69
N ILE A 473 -10.28 7.01 -25.16
CA ILE A 473 -9.56 8.26 -24.86
C ILE A 473 -10.51 9.25 -24.24
N LEU A 474 -10.16 9.75 -23.06
CA LEU A 474 -10.83 10.86 -22.40
C LEU A 474 -9.85 12.04 -22.23
N PRO A 475 -9.92 13.07 -23.06
CA PRO A 475 -9.10 14.27 -22.87
C PRO A 475 -9.62 15.08 -21.69
N LEU A 476 -8.70 15.54 -20.85
CA LEU A 476 -8.95 16.40 -19.71
C LEU A 476 -8.61 17.85 -20.06
N ARG A 477 -9.39 18.81 -19.58
CA ARG A 477 -9.15 20.24 -19.83
C ARG A 477 -8.14 20.83 -18.83
N GLY A 478 -6.86 20.42 -18.95
CA GLY A 478 -5.80 20.93 -18.07
C GLY A 478 -5.92 20.38 -16.65
N LYS A 479 -5.55 21.20 -15.66
CA LYS A 479 -5.51 20.81 -14.24
C LYS A 479 -6.92 20.57 -13.71
N ILE A 480 -7.22 19.38 -13.27
CA ILE A 480 -8.48 19.03 -12.61
C ILE A 480 -8.55 19.66 -11.22
N LEU A 481 -9.73 19.65 -10.61
CA LEU A 481 -9.94 20.12 -9.24
C LEU A 481 -9.02 19.36 -8.26
N ASN A 482 -8.31 20.11 -7.40
CA ASN A 482 -7.61 19.52 -6.28
C ASN A 482 -8.64 19.08 -5.22
N VAL A 483 -8.90 17.77 -5.17
CA VAL A 483 -9.91 17.20 -4.28
C VAL A 483 -9.46 17.13 -2.81
N GLU A 484 -8.15 17.29 -2.54
CA GLU A 484 -7.64 17.39 -1.18
C GLU A 484 -8.15 18.65 -0.46
N LYS A 485 -8.29 19.76 -1.20
CA LYS A 485 -8.74 21.06 -0.68
C LYS A 485 -10.24 21.30 -0.85
N ALA A 486 -10.92 20.46 -1.60
CA ALA A 486 -12.31 20.71 -1.99
C ALA A 486 -13.29 19.95 -1.11
N MET A 487 -14.35 20.62 -0.70
CA MET A 487 -15.49 19.96 -0.07
C MET A 487 -16.12 18.95 -1.04
N GLU A 488 -16.60 17.82 -0.54
CA GLU A 488 -17.13 16.69 -1.32
C GLU A 488 -18.16 17.13 -2.39
N HIS A 489 -19.07 18.06 -2.05
CA HIS A 489 -20.06 18.54 -3.02
C HIS A 489 -19.42 19.24 -4.23
N LYS A 490 -18.32 19.99 -4.05
CA LYS A 490 -17.60 20.65 -5.14
C LYS A 490 -16.87 19.65 -6.03
N VAL A 491 -16.40 18.55 -5.44
CA VAL A 491 -15.77 17.46 -6.20
C VAL A 491 -16.74 16.90 -7.23
N PHE A 492 -17.98 16.63 -6.83
CA PHE A 492 -19.01 16.10 -7.73
C PHE A 492 -19.71 17.17 -8.60
N GLU A 493 -19.51 18.46 -8.34
CA GLU A 493 -19.89 19.55 -9.24
C GLU A 493 -18.88 19.75 -10.37
N SER A 494 -17.64 19.30 -10.23
CA SER A 494 -16.62 19.38 -11.28
C SER A 494 -17.00 18.53 -12.48
N GLU A 495 -17.00 19.13 -13.67
CA GLU A 495 -17.34 18.45 -14.92
C GLU A 495 -16.33 17.35 -15.25
N GLU A 496 -15.04 17.63 -15.08
CA GLU A 496 -13.95 16.68 -15.33
C GLU A 496 -14.04 15.46 -14.43
N VAL A 497 -14.28 15.66 -13.13
CA VAL A 497 -14.45 14.56 -12.17
C VAL A 497 -15.66 13.71 -12.54
N ARG A 498 -16.80 14.31 -12.84
CA ARG A 498 -18.00 13.59 -13.28
C ARG A 498 -17.77 12.82 -14.58
N ASN A 499 -17.03 13.39 -15.52
CA ASN A 499 -16.69 12.73 -16.76
C ASN A 499 -15.84 11.47 -16.54
N ILE A 500 -14.89 11.52 -15.59
CA ILE A 500 -14.08 10.35 -15.22
C ILE A 500 -14.97 9.25 -14.61
N PHE A 501 -15.80 9.58 -13.60
CA PHE A 501 -16.72 8.60 -12.99
C PHE A 501 -17.68 7.98 -14.03
N THR A 502 -18.25 8.80 -14.88
CA THR A 502 -19.20 8.35 -15.93
C THR A 502 -18.50 7.48 -16.98
N ALA A 503 -17.30 7.86 -17.41
CA ALA A 503 -16.51 7.08 -18.36
C ALA A 503 -16.16 5.70 -17.81
N LEU A 504 -15.75 5.64 -16.54
CA LEU A 504 -15.40 4.40 -15.86
C LEU A 504 -16.61 3.50 -15.59
N GLY A 505 -17.84 4.04 -15.61
CA GLY A 505 -19.05 3.29 -15.27
C GLY A 505 -19.19 3.03 -13.76
N ILE A 506 -18.44 3.78 -12.94
CA ILE A 506 -18.43 3.64 -11.49
C ILE A 506 -19.64 4.38 -10.90
N THR A 507 -20.30 3.74 -9.95
CA THR A 507 -21.44 4.31 -9.21
C THR A 507 -21.18 4.23 -7.72
N PHE A 508 -21.96 4.97 -6.94
CA PHE A 508 -21.95 4.90 -5.49
C PHE A 508 -23.12 4.06 -4.98
N GLY A 509 -22.88 3.35 -3.90
CA GLY A 509 -23.84 2.54 -3.19
C GLY A 509 -23.73 1.06 -3.50
N THR A 510 -23.38 0.29 -2.49
CA THR A 510 -23.55 -1.17 -2.41
C THR A 510 -24.77 -1.47 -1.53
N GLU A 511 -25.17 -2.74 -1.42
CA GLU A 511 -26.24 -3.15 -0.49
C GLU A 511 -25.85 -2.91 0.97
N GLU A 512 -24.55 -2.91 1.27
CA GLU A 512 -24.01 -2.78 2.61
C GLU A 512 -23.68 -1.33 3.00
N ASP A 513 -23.20 -0.50 2.04
CA ASP A 513 -22.85 0.90 2.27
C ASP A 513 -23.29 1.79 1.08
N PRO A 514 -24.20 2.73 1.31
CA PRO A 514 -24.67 3.67 0.27
C PRO A 514 -23.57 4.61 -0.28
N LYS A 515 -22.42 4.71 0.38
CA LYS A 515 -21.27 5.54 -0.05
C LYS A 515 -20.14 4.72 -0.67
N ALA A 516 -20.13 3.40 -0.47
CA ALA A 516 -19.10 2.55 -1.04
C ALA A 516 -19.07 2.65 -2.55
N LEU A 517 -17.89 2.57 -3.12
CA LEU A 517 -17.70 2.58 -4.55
C LEU A 517 -18.17 1.24 -5.13
N ASN A 518 -19.02 1.30 -6.14
CA ASN A 518 -19.49 0.12 -6.82
C ASN A 518 -18.75 -0.07 -8.15
N LEU A 519 -17.80 -0.99 -8.15
CA LEU A 519 -16.99 -1.35 -9.32
C LEU A 519 -17.59 -2.46 -10.18
N SER A 520 -18.75 -3.02 -9.81
CA SER A 520 -19.37 -4.14 -10.54
C SER A 520 -19.65 -3.84 -12.03
N LYS A 521 -19.67 -2.57 -12.40
CA LYS A 521 -19.92 -2.08 -13.76
C LYS A 521 -18.71 -1.32 -14.33
N ILE A 522 -17.53 -1.52 -13.76
CA ILE A 522 -16.32 -0.89 -14.30
C ILE A 522 -16.14 -1.29 -15.77
N ARG A 523 -15.83 -0.32 -16.62
CA ARG A 523 -15.80 -0.52 -18.07
C ARG A 523 -14.41 -0.78 -18.61
N TYR A 524 -13.36 -0.48 -17.83
CA TYR A 524 -11.98 -0.63 -18.24
C TYR A 524 -11.15 -1.14 -17.06
N HIS A 525 -10.47 -2.27 -17.24
CA HIS A 525 -9.57 -2.82 -16.22
C HIS A 525 -8.16 -2.19 -16.26
N LYS A 526 -7.91 -1.28 -17.20
CA LYS A 526 -6.72 -0.44 -17.19
C LYS A 526 -7.12 1.01 -17.39
N VAL A 527 -6.82 1.84 -16.41
CA VAL A 527 -6.98 3.29 -16.44
C VAL A 527 -5.57 3.88 -16.49
N ILE A 528 -5.22 4.53 -17.58
CA ILE A 528 -3.86 4.95 -17.87
C ILE A 528 -3.80 6.47 -17.90
N ILE A 529 -3.05 7.04 -16.96
CA ILE A 529 -2.75 8.48 -16.92
C ILE A 529 -1.67 8.74 -17.97
N MET A 530 -1.97 9.62 -18.93
CA MET A 530 -1.06 10.00 -20.00
C MET A 530 -0.94 11.54 -20.02
N ALA A 531 0.10 12.03 -19.36
CA ALA A 531 0.43 13.44 -19.19
C ALA A 531 1.78 13.76 -19.82
N ASP A 532 2.01 15.03 -20.12
CA ASP A 532 3.25 15.53 -20.68
C ASP A 532 4.44 15.30 -19.73
N ALA A 533 5.64 15.17 -20.26
CA ALA A 533 6.87 14.93 -19.48
C ALA A 533 7.46 16.26 -18.94
N ASP A 534 6.61 17.16 -18.46
CA ASP A 534 6.99 18.43 -17.87
C ASP A 534 6.41 18.61 -16.46
N VAL A 535 6.68 19.74 -15.83
CA VAL A 535 6.23 20.02 -14.45
C VAL A 535 4.70 20.15 -14.36
N ASP A 536 4.03 20.62 -15.41
CA ASP A 536 2.58 20.75 -15.44
C ASP A 536 1.92 19.38 -15.60
N GLY A 537 2.45 18.52 -16.48
CA GLY A 537 1.97 17.14 -16.64
C GLY A 537 2.19 16.29 -15.38
N ALA A 538 3.33 16.44 -14.69
CA ALA A 538 3.56 15.82 -13.40
C ALA A 538 2.53 16.27 -12.35
N HIS A 539 2.17 17.55 -12.33
CA HIS A 539 1.13 18.08 -11.44
C HIS A 539 -0.26 17.53 -11.79
N ILE A 540 -0.60 17.43 -13.08
CA ILE A 540 -1.88 16.84 -13.53
C ILE A 540 -1.97 15.37 -13.13
N ALA A 541 -0.90 14.60 -13.34
CA ALA A 541 -0.83 13.21 -12.88
C ALA A 541 -1.03 13.09 -11.37
N THR A 542 -0.42 13.98 -10.58
CA THR A 542 -0.58 14.01 -9.12
C THR A 542 -2.03 14.34 -8.71
N LEU A 543 -2.68 15.32 -9.38
CA LEU A 543 -4.09 15.65 -9.13
C LEU A 543 -5.01 14.45 -9.44
N ILE A 544 -4.76 13.73 -10.53
CA ILE A 544 -5.52 12.53 -10.88
C ILE A 544 -5.27 11.43 -9.84
N MET A 545 -4.03 11.17 -9.46
CA MET A 545 -3.71 10.19 -8.42
C MET A 545 -4.37 10.55 -7.08
N THR A 546 -4.40 11.84 -6.70
CA THR A 546 -5.10 12.32 -5.50
C THR A 546 -6.61 12.04 -5.59
N LEU A 547 -7.22 12.28 -6.75
CA LEU A 547 -8.64 11.95 -6.98
C LEU A 547 -8.91 10.45 -6.80
N PHE A 548 -8.08 9.59 -7.39
CA PHE A 548 -8.24 8.15 -7.26
C PHE A 548 -7.99 7.70 -5.81
N PHE A 549 -6.98 8.21 -5.16
CA PHE A 549 -6.68 7.85 -3.77
C PHE A 549 -7.80 8.25 -2.80
N ARG A 550 -8.41 9.45 -2.98
CA ARG A 550 -9.45 9.96 -2.08
C ARG A 550 -10.86 9.41 -2.36
N HIS A 551 -11.19 9.17 -3.63
CA HIS A 551 -12.57 8.85 -4.03
C HIS A 551 -12.73 7.57 -4.84
N MET A 552 -11.65 6.89 -5.21
CA MET A 552 -11.66 5.67 -6.02
C MET A 552 -10.51 4.73 -5.63
N LYS A 553 -10.24 4.62 -4.31
CA LYS A 553 -9.10 3.88 -3.76
C LYS A 553 -9.11 2.41 -4.20
N GLU A 554 -10.28 1.80 -4.28
CA GLU A 554 -10.49 0.42 -4.70
C GLU A 554 -10.00 0.17 -6.14
N VAL A 555 -10.02 1.19 -7.02
CA VAL A 555 -9.48 1.07 -8.38
C VAL A 555 -7.95 0.90 -8.34
N ILE A 556 -7.27 1.55 -7.39
CA ILE A 556 -5.83 1.38 -7.18
C ILE A 556 -5.56 0.01 -6.54
N GLU A 557 -6.30 -0.35 -5.51
CA GLU A 557 -6.14 -1.60 -4.75
C GLU A 557 -6.36 -2.84 -5.64
N GLN A 558 -7.29 -2.76 -6.60
CA GLN A 558 -7.51 -3.82 -7.60
C GLN A 558 -6.50 -3.78 -8.76
N GLY A 559 -5.53 -2.86 -8.74
CA GLY A 559 -4.46 -2.80 -9.71
C GLY A 559 -4.86 -2.25 -11.08
N HIS A 560 -5.90 -1.42 -11.16
CA HIS A 560 -6.41 -0.90 -12.43
C HIS A 560 -5.83 0.45 -12.84
N LEU A 561 -5.05 1.15 -11.98
CA LEU A 561 -4.49 2.47 -12.29
C LEU A 561 -3.03 2.39 -12.73
N TYR A 562 -2.70 3.05 -13.84
CA TYR A 562 -1.36 3.07 -14.44
C TYR A 562 -0.96 4.48 -14.87
N ILE A 563 0.35 4.72 -14.96
CA ILE A 563 0.95 5.90 -15.57
C ILE A 563 1.70 5.45 -16.83
N ALA A 564 1.43 6.11 -17.96
CA ALA A 564 2.17 5.87 -19.19
C ALA A 564 3.54 6.56 -19.14
N CYS A 565 4.58 5.85 -19.49
CA CYS A 565 5.94 6.38 -19.59
C CYS A 565 6.26 6.70 -21.06
N ALA A 566 6.13 7.98 -21.45
CA ALA A 566 6.53 8.43 -22.77
C ALA A 566 8.05 8.63 -22.87
N PRO A 567 8.68 8.42 -24.05
CA PRO A 567 10.10 8.69 -24.21
C PRO A 567 10.39 10.20 -24.20
N LEU A 568 11.54 10.56 -23.62
CA LEU A 568 12.03 11.95 -23.59
C LEU A 568 12.73 12.35 -24.88
N TYR A 569 13.36 11.40 -25.56
CA TYR A 569 14.18 11.65 -26.75
C TYR A 569 13.93 10.62 -27.85
N LYS A 570 14.12 11.09 -29.09
CA LYS A 570 14.35 10.24 -30.26
C LYS A 570 15.75 10.53 -30.79
N CYS A 571 16.63 9.53 -30.71
CA CYS A 571 17.99 9.62 -31.21
C CYS A 571 18.10 8.93 -32.57
N SER A 572 18.82 9.54 -33.54
CA SER A 572 18.98 8.95 -34.87
C SER A 572 20.32 9.27 -35.47
N LYS A 573 20.89 8.27 -36.23
CA LYS A 573 22.09 8.41 -37.05
C LYS A 573 22.00 7.51 -38.28
N GLY A 574 21.91 8.12 -39.47
CA GLY A 574 21.70 7.36 -40.70
C GLY A 574 20.42 6.53 -40.66
N ASN A 575 20.54 5.22 -40.79
CA ASN A 575 19.41 4.29 -40.75
C ASN A 575 19.07 3.79 -39.34
N TYR A 576 19.80 4.21 -38.32
CA TYR A 576 19.56 3.81 -36.95
C TYR A 576 18.73 4.87 -36.24
N SER A 577 17.64 4.46 -35.59
CA SER A 577 16.78 5.34 -34.79
C SER A 577 16.24 4.58 -33.59
N GLU A 578 16.32 5.21 -32.42
CA GLU A 578 15.89 4.61 -31.15
C GLU A 578 15.24 5.68 -30.28
N TYR A 579 14.18 5.29 -29.53
CA TYR A 579 13.57 6.13 -28.51
C TYR A 579 14.30 5.92 -27.17
N CYS A 580 14.54 7.00 -26.44
CA CYS A 580 15.21 6.98 -25.15
C CYS A 580 14.30 7.62 -24.09
N TRP A 581 14.09 6.89 -22.99
CA TRP A 581 13.22 7.30 -21.88
C TRP A 581 13.95 8.08 -20.79
N ASN A 582 15.28 8.04 -20.79
CA ASN A 582 16.14 8.77 -19.84
C ASN A 582 17.45 9.20 -20.49
N ASP A 583 18.20 10.05 -19.80
CA ASP A 583 19.50 10.54 -20.28
C ASP A 583 20.55 9.44 -20.41
N GLN A 584 20.50 8.39 -19.58
CA GLN A 584 21.42 7.27 -19.67
C GLN A 584 21.26 6.52 -21.00
N GLN A 585 20.04 6.20 -21.40
CA GLN A 585 19.79 5.54 -22.69
C GLN A 585 20.21 6.42 -23.88
N ARG A 586 19.97 7.74 -23.77
CA ARG A 586 20.47 8.72 -24.75
C ARG A 586 21.99 8.69 -24.83
N PHE A 587 22.68 8.70 -23.67
CA PHE A 587 24.12 8.62 -23.60
C PHE A 587 24.64 7.31 -24.20
N ASP A 588 24.03 6.18 -23.90
CA ASP A 588 24.38 4.86 -24.42
C ASP A 588 24.25 4.82 -25.95
N PHE A 589 23.20 5.43 -26.52
CA PHE A 589 23.04 5.56 -27.95
C PHE A 589 24.13 6.41 -28.57
N ILE A 590 24.49 7.54 -27.92
CA ILE A 590 25.59 8.42 -28.39
C ILE A 590 26.93 7.67 -28.37
N GLN A 591 27.21 6.92 -27.32
CA GLN A 591 28.42 6.09 -27.23
C GLN A 591 28.45 5.02 -28.33
N LYS A 592 27.36 4.29 -28.51
CA LYS A 592 27.25 3.15 -29.43
C LYS A 592 27.34 3.56 -30.91
N TYR A 593 26.66 4.64 -31.29
CA TYR A 593 26.54 5.04 -32.68
C TYR A 593 27.28 6.33 -33.02
N GLY A 594 27.51 7.19 -32.01
CA GLY A 594 28.19 8.47 -32.17
C GLY A 594 29.68 8.44 -31.85
N ALA A 595 30.19 7.33 -31.31
CA ALA A 595 31.56 7.22 -30.76
C ALA A 595 31.85 8.31 -29.70
N GLY A 596 30.84 8.71 -28.93
CA GLY A 596 30.91 9.76 -27.90
C GLY A 596 30.73 11.19 -28.43
N ASP A 597 30.56 11.40 -29.72
CA ASP A 597 30.31 12.72 -30.30
C ASP A 597 28.78 12.97 -30.37
N GLU A 598 28.29 13.85 -29.50
CA GLU A 598 26.90 14.27 -29.46
C GLU A 598 26.41 14.96 -30.74
N LYS A 599 27.29 15.69 -31.42
CA LYS A 599 26.98 16.41 -32.66
C LYS A 599 26.80 15.46 -33.87
N ALA A 600 27.28 14.22 -33.77
CA ALA A 600 27.08 13.22 -34.78
C ALA A 600 25.71 12.54 -34.73
N ILE A 601 24.92 12.79 -33.67
CA ILE A 601 23.60 12.20 -33.43
C ILE A 601 22.53 13.30 -33.55
N LYS A 602 21.50 13.04 -34.36
CA LYS A 602 20.31 13.89 -34.38
C LYS A 602 19.44 13.47 -33.23
N THR A 603 19.35 14.32 -32.20
CA THR A 603 18.48 14.13 -31.03
C THR A 603 17.29 15.08 -31.15
N GLN A 604 16.08 14.49 -31.15
CA GLN A 604 14.82 15.22 -30.99
C GLN A 604 14.36 15.01 -29.55
N ARG A 605 14.12 16.09 -28.81
CA ARG A 605 13.55 16.06 -27.47
C ARG A 605 12.05 16.31 -27.58
N TYR A 606 11.26 15.52 -26.84
CA TYR A 606 9.83 15.70 -26.70
C TYR A 606 9.55 16.38 -25.36
N LYS A 607 8.92 17.55 -25.39
CA LYS A 607 8.47 18.27 -24.18
C LYS A 607 7.03 17.92 -23.82
N GLY A 608 6.23 17.54 -24.81
CA GLY A 608 4.85 17.14 -24.61
C GLY A 608 4.39 16.10 -25.64
N LEU A 609 3.35 15.36 -25.28
CA LEU A 609 2.73 14.31 -26.11
C LEU A 609 2.15 14.87 -27.41
N GLY A 610 1.75 16.15 -27.40
CA GLY A 610 1.24 16.84 -28.58
C GLY A 610 2.30 17.12 -29.67
N GLU A 611 3.59 16.93 -29.36
CA GLU A 611 4.70 17.03 -30.33
C GLU A 611 4.93 15.72 -31.10
N MET A 612 4.32 14.63 -30.66
CA MET A 612 4.39 13.33 -31.32
C MET A 612 3.33 13.21 -32.42
N SER A 613 3.69 12.54 -33.53
CA SER A 613 2.67 12.08 -34.47
C SER A 613 1.84 10.94 -33.84
N ASP A 614 0.71 10.64 -34.42
CA ASP A 614 -0.15 9.52 -34.01
C ASP A 614 0.57 8.17 -34.08
N GLU A 615 1.39 7.95 -35.11
CA GLU A 615 2.23 6.76 -35.23
C GLU A 615 3.29 6.70 -34.11
N GLN A 616 3.97 7.82 -33.81
CA GLN A 616 4.97 7.88 -32.75
C GLN A 616 4.36 7.63 -31.38
N LEU A 617 3.20 8.22 -31.10
CA LEU A 617 2.48 8.04 -29.84
C LEU A 617 2.01 6.58 -29.69
N TRP A 618 1.53 5.95 -30.77
CA TRP A 618 1.19 4.55 -30.78
C TRP A 618 2.40 3.67 -30.45
N GLU A 619 3.47 3.78 -31.24
CA GLU A 619 4.67 2.93 -31.11
C GLU A 619 5.35 2.99 -29.74
N THR A 620 5.29 4.13 -29.04
CA THR A 620 6.05 4.37 -27.82
C THR A 620 5.21 4.26 -26.56
N THR A 621 3.92 4.63 -26.62
CA THR A 621 3.13 4.90 -25.41
C THR A 621 1.81 4.13 -25.37
N MET A 622 1.24 3.75 -26.54
CA MET A 622 -0.08 3.14 -26.59
C MET A 622 -0.09 1.68 -27.00
N ASP A 623 0.87 1.22 -27.83
CA ASP A 623 0.98 -0.18 -28.27
C ASP A 623 1.23 -1.13 -27.07
N PRO A 624 0.31 -2.05 -26.75
CA PRO A 624 0.48 -2.97 -25.63
C PRO A 624 1.77 -3.82 -25.66
N ALA A 625 2.31 -4.05 -26.89
CA ALA A 625 3.52 -4.87 -27.06
C ALA A 625 4.82 -4.10 -26.80
N ARG A 626 4.82 -2.77 -26.80
CA ARG A 626 6.04 -1.94 -26.81
C ARG A 626 6.08 -0.90 -25.69
N ARG A 627 4.91 -0.44 -25.25
CA ARG A 627 4.79 0.64 -24.25
C ARG A 627 5.30 0.23 -22.88
N MET A 628 5.74 1.21 -22.12
CA MET A 628 6.02 1.06 -20.70
C MET A 628 4.91 1.69 -19.86
N LEU A 629 4.33 0.92 -18.96
CA LEU A 629 3.36 1.38 -17.96
C LEU A 629 3.91 1.17 -16.56
N LYS A 630 3.78 2.18 -15.71
CA LYS A 630 4.04 2.06 -14.28
C LYS A 630 2.69 1.89 -13.56
N GLN A 631 2.48 0.76 -12.91
CA GLN A 631 1.30 0.53 -12.08
C GLN A 631 1.35 1.41 -10.84
N VAL A 632 0.24 2.04 -10.49
CA VAL A 632 0.10 2.80 -9.24
C VAL A 632 -0.35 1.83 -8.15
N THR A 633 0.43 1.73 -7.08
CA THR A 633 0.16 0.85 -5.94
C THR A 633 0.14 1.66 -4.64
N ILE A 634 -0.59 1.16 -3.65
CA ILE A 634 -0.58 1.70 -2.28
C ILE A 634 0.12 0.66 -1.41
N GLU A 635 1.38 0.90 -1.08
CA GLU A 635 2.17 -0.02 -0.25
C GLU A 635 1.94 0.23 1.23
N ASN A 636 1.87 1.50 1.62
CA ASN A 636 1.51 1.95 2.95
C ASN A 636 0.47 3.07 2.86
N ALA A 637 -0.77 2.79 3.27
CA ALA A 637 -1.88 3.72 3.15
C ALA A 637 -1.71 4.96 4.07
N ALA A 638 -1.10 4.79 5.23
CA ALA A 638 -0.85 5.90 6.16
C ALA A 638 0.18 6.89 5.59
N GLU A 639 1.27 6.37 5.03
CA GLU A 639 2.30 7.19 4.42
C GLU A 639 1.81 7.86 3.13
N ALA A 640 1.06 7.15 2.29
CA ALA A 640 0.44 7.72 1.10
C ALA A 640 -0.51 8.88 1.45
N ASP A 641 -1.33 8.71 2.51
CA ASP A 641 -2.21 9.75 3.01
C ASP A 641 -1.42 10.98 3.50
N ARG A 642 -0.38 10.75 4.30
CA ARG A 642 0.49 11.82 4.81
C ARG A 642 1.16 12.61 3.67
N ILE A 643 1.72 11.92 2.69
CA ILE A 643 2.39 12.55 1.54
C ILE A 643 1.38 13.34 0.70
N ILE A 644 0.20 12.78 0.41
CA ILE A 644 -0.83 13.47 -0.35
C ILE A 644 -1.33 14.71 0.40
N ALA A 645 -1.63 14.60 1.69
CA ALA A 645 -2.05 15.73 2.52
C ALA A 645 -0.98 16.83 2.56
N MET A 646 0.30 16.46 2.69
CA MET A 646 1.43 17.40 2.70
C MET A 646 1.62 18.10 1.34
N LEU A 647 1.61 17.33 0.24
CA LEU A 647 1.87 17.87 -1.10
C LEU A 647 0.68 18.65 -1.66
N MET A 648 -0.55 18.19 -1.41
CA MET A 648 -1.77 18.68 -2.04
C MET A 648 -2.67 19.46 -1.08
N GLY A 649 -2.43 19.43 0.23
CA GLY A 649 -3.15 20.16 1.26
C GLY A 649 -2.91 21.68 1.27
N ASP A 650 -3.51 22.39 2.22
CA ASP A 650 -3.46 23.85 2.29
C ASP A 650 -2.16 24.42 2.87
N ASP A 651 -1.49 23.65 3.74
CA ASP A 651 -0.26 24.08 4.39
C ASP A 651 0.93 24.12 3.41
N VAL A 652 1.61 25.26 3.37
CA VAL A 652 2.72 25.50 2.44
C VAL A 652 4.08 25.15 3.06
N ALA A 653 4.24 25.33 4.39
CA ALA A 653 5.53 25.19 5.04
C ALA A 653 6.08 23.74 4.95
N PRO A 654 5.34 22.69 5.29
CA PRO A 654 5.82 21.30 5.17
C PRO A 654 6.10 20.88 3.74
N ARG A 655 5.33 21.39 2.77
CA ARG A 655 5.58 21.15 1.34
C ARG A 655 6.89 21.75 0.90
N ARG A 656 7.21 22.96 1.36
CA ARG A 656 8.50 23.62 1.05
C ARG A 656 9.65 22.83 1.63
N GLU A 657 9.57 22.44 2.90
CA GLU A 657 10.58 21.62 3.58
C GLU A 657 10.85 20.31 2.83
N PHE A 658 9.77 19.59 2.46
CA PHE A 658 9.88 18.38 1.67
C PHE A 658 10.59 18.60 0.32
N ILE A 659 10.26 19.70 -0.39
CA ILE A 659 10.89 20.03 -1.67
C ILE A 659 12.37 20.36 -1.46
N GLU A 660 12.72 21.10 -0.42
CA GLU A 660 14.12 21.46 -0.12
C GLU A 660 14.95 20.21 0.25
N GLU A 661 14.42 19.32 1.06
CA GLU A 661 15.06 18.06 1.45
C GLU A 661 15.27 17.10 0.27
N ASN A 662 14.33 17.06 -0.67
CA ASN A 662 14.35 16.14 -1.81
C ASN A 662 14.83 16.79 -3.12
N ALA A 663 15.27 18.03 -3.11
CA ALA A 663 15.67 18.79 -4.30
C ALA A 663 16.80 18.10 -5.10
N THR A 664 17.70 17.39 -4.42
CA THR A 664 18.82 16.66 -5.04
C THR A 664 18.38 15.45 -5.86
N TYR A 665 17.19 14.91 -5.61
CA TYR A 665 16.62 13.77 -6.34
C TYR A 665 15.71 14.20 -7.50
N ALA A 666 15.40 15.49 -7.59
CA ALA A 666 14.53 16.01 -8.62
C ALA A 666 15.28 16.14 -9.95
N ASN A 667 14.82 15.42 -10.99
CA ASN A 667 15.20 15.68 -12.38
C ASN A 667 14.48 16.94 -12.87
N ILE A 668 14.98 18.10 -12.50
CA ILE A 668 14.44 19.38 -12.95
C ILE A 668 15.15 19.78 -14.24
N ASP A 669 14.37 20.04 -15.25
CA ASP A 669 14.80 20.69 -16.47
C ASP A 669 14.93 22.19 -16.19
N ALA A 670 16.15 22.66 -15.88
CA ALA A 670 16.46 24.07 -15.63
C ALA A 670 16.78 24.81 -16.93
#